data_8ff50255295921d004ceebee140e6e1a
#
_entry.id   8ff50255295921d004ceebee140e6e1a
#
_cell.length_a   1.000
_cell.length_b   1.000
_cell.length_c   1.000
_cell.angle_alpha   90.00
_cell.angle_beta   90.00
_cell.angle_gamma   90.00
#
_symmetry.space_group_name_H-M   'P 1'
#
loop_
_entity.id
_entity.type
_entity.pdbx_description
1 polymer ?
#
loop_
_entity_poly.entity_id
_entity_poly.type
_entity_poly.pdbx_seq_one_letter_code
_entity_poly.pdbx_strand_id
1 'polypeptide(L)'
;MTAELVRGQNHPLPDTRLEIRVSAGHPVVAGATLCDEQGRVPGVEWIAHPGAPSLPGVDVPGQAAADHRLTVDLEAVPGTVHRVSVLLALPGARLGGAARFGAVAAPFVAVSGSDGAEIASYTITGLDSESAVVALELYRRQGAWKVRAMGQGYEGGLAALLGDQGLERPADLASTILEAVAPEPARRLPEAERVRHTAPVTAQDAAPAAAPAAAPAAVPDPVPNGAQDAAPTVPVGGGPIDYAHPRRRTEPPTAPPSAAPAAEQPRQGPPAPVAGDASGWSMDERLYNQVWGMFEDLARTTAAYRSACEFAESRLDRELDETLSDYRVRGGGANDAARAAARARHDELVRRAQEALDRDLAQLVAESEVVEPALPAAYARWDNPVWHAYRVPAEEPMAVRLGDLHLPERTDLRIPMLVRLPLERGLWVDSGRGRSEAAGLLDEVELRRLALDSAVAHTARLLAAHPAGGFTVHVVDAAGAGAPALAPLVETGVLAAPPARGAAGVSAVLEQLTERVDLLQMAMRGRAADALPPGLDTARQLLLVHDFPHGFDDRAVTRLRYLADEGPSVGVHLLMVADREDAAAYGPLLDPLWRSLLRLTPVPDDHLADPWVGHAWSYEPPLLPPGSAVLRQVLAEVASTRPGKRP
;
A
#
# COMPACT_ATOMS: atom_id res chain seq x y z
N MET A 1 4.07 3.78 -22.49
CA MET A 1 3.12 3.44 -21.40
C MET A 1 3.94 2.79 -20.31
N THR A 2 4.00 3.37 -19.15
CA THR A 2 4.69 2.80 -17.97
C THR A 2 3.86 1.62 -17.45
N ALA A 3 4.50 0.49 -17.15
CA ALA A 3 3.84 -0.67 -16.58
C ALA A 3 4.06 -0.68 -15.06
N GLU A 4 3.01 -0.47 -14.27
CA GLU A 4 3.05 -0.74 -12.84
C GLU A 4 2.91 -2.25 -12.62
N LEU A 5 3.96 -2.86 -12.05
CA LEU A 5 4.04 -4.30 -11.89
C LEU A 5 3.55 -4.71 -10.50
N VAL A 6 2.90 -5.86 -10.43
CA VAL A 6 2.63 -6.57 -9.17
C VAL A 6 3.56 -7.77 -9.05
N ARG A 7 3.76 -8.27 -7.84
CA ARG A 7 4.65 -9.40 -7.55
C ARG A 7 4.41 -10.59 -8.50
N GLY A 8 5.48 -11.07 -9.14
CA GLY A 8 5.45 -12.14 -10.14
C GLY A 8 5.15 -11.70 -11.57
N GLN A 9 4.64 -10.49 -11.77
CA GLN A 9 4.36 -9.94 -13.10
C GLN A 9 5.65 -9.57 -13.83
N ASN A 10 5.65 -9.67 -15.17
CA ASN A 10 6.78 -9.31 -15.99
C ASN A 10 6.40 -8.37 -17.14
N HIS A 11 7.39 -7.59 -17.60
CA HIS A 11 7.24 -6.67 -18.72
C HIS A 11 8.44 -6.78 -19.67
N PRO A 12 8.25 -6.69 -20.99
CA PRO A 12 9.36 -6.64 -21.95
C PRO A 12 10.21 -5.39 -21.76
N LEU A 13 11.52 -5.52 -21.93
CA LEU A 13 12.44 -4.39 -21.94
C LEU A 13 12.75 -4.04 -23.40
N PRO A 14 12.30 -2.87 -23.88
CA PRO A 14 12.61 -2.40 -25.24
C PRO A 14 14.05 -1.92 -25.36
N ASP A 15 14.63 -1.43 -24.25
CA ASP A 15 15.97 -0.84 -24.18
C ASP A 15 16.97 -1.81 -23.56
N THR A 16 18.23 -1.72 -23.96
CA THR A 16 19.34 -2.48 -23.38
C THR A 16 20.12 -1.71 -22.33
N ARG A 17 20.02 -0.37 -22.32
CA ARG A 17 20.59 0.49 -21.29
C ARG A 17 19.50 1.01 -20.38
N LEU A 18 19.61 0.66 -19.11
CA LEU A 18 18.58 0.90 -18.13
C LEU A 18 19.14 1.67 -16.92
N GLU A 19 18.34 2.54 -16.36
CA GLU A 19 18.52 3.11 -15.02
C GLU A 19 17.46 2.50 -14.10
N ILE A 20 17.88 1.93 -12.97
CA ILE A 20 16.99 1.39 -11.95
C ILE A 20 17.06 2.31 -10.74
N ARG A 21 15.96 2.97 -10.45
CA ARG A 21 15.80 3.82 -9.26
C ARG A 21 15.18 3.02 -8.14
N VAL A 22 15.71 3.18 -6.94
CA VAL A 22 15.16 2.62 -5.70
C VAL A 22 14.87 3.77 -4.78
N SER A 23 13.67 3.79 -4.20
CA SER A 23 13.27 4.71 -3.12
C SER A 23 12.71 3.89 -1.97
N ALA A 24 13.41 3.84 -0.85
CA ALA A 24 13.08 2.98 0.28
C ALA A 24 12.64 3.78 1.53
N GLY A 25 12.69 5.14 1.47
CA GLY A 25 12.34 5.99 2.61
C GLY A 25 13.25 5.82 3.85
N HIS A 26 14.15 4.84 3.83
CA HIS A 26 15.09 4.49 4.89
C HIS A 26 16.39 4.00 4.26
N PRO A 27 17.56 4.22 4.89
CA PRO A 27 18.84 3.74 4.33
C PRO A 27 18.82 2.22 4.13
N VAL A 28 19.01 1.80 2.89
CA VAL A 28 19.19 0.41 2.46
C VAL A 28 20.51 0.26 1.71
N VAL A 29 21.04 -0.93 1.70
CA VAL A 29 22.13 -1.34 0.80
C VAL A 29 21.49 -1.81 -0.48
N ALA A 30 21.90 -1.26 -1.63
CA ALA A 30 21.52 -1.77 -2.94
C ALA A 30 22.67 -2.55 -3.56
N GLY A 31 22.34 -3.66 -4.20
CA GLY A 31 23.29 -4.53 -4.89
C GLY A 31 22.66 -5.21 -6.09
N ALA A 32 23.47 -5.95 -6.83
CA ALA A 32 22.99 -6.78 -7.95
C ALA A 32 23.79 -8.08 -8.05
N THR A 33 23.13 -9.16 -8.44
CA THR A 33 23.78 -10.45 -8.73
C THR A 33 23.58 -10.85 -10.17
N LEU A 34 24.63 -11.37 -10.79
CA LEU A 34 24.62 -11.93 -12.13
C LEU A 34 24.53 -13.46 -12.02
N CYS A 35 23.40 -14.02 -12.48
CA CYS A 35 23.08 -15.43 -12.29
C CYS A 35 23.02 -16.18 -13.63
N ASP A 36 23.26 -17.49 -13.56
CA ASP A 36 23.07 -18.44 -14.67
C ASP A 36 21.58 -18.67 -14.99
N GLU A 37 21.28 -19.61 -15.89
CA GLU A 37 19.91 -19.98 -16.27
C GLU A 37 19.10 -20.55 -15.10
N GLN A 38 19.78 -21.24 -14.15
CA GLN A 38 19.18 -21.82 -12.95
C GLN A 38 18.97 -20.79 -11.82
N GLY A 39 19.47 -19.54 -11.98
CA GLY A 39 19.40 -18.48 -10.98
C GLY A 39 20.49 -18.57 -9.93
N ARG A 40 21.60 -19.28 -10.21
CA ARG A 40 22.74 -19.42 -9.29
C ARG A 40 23.83 -18.43 -9.64
N VAL A 41 24.45 -17.90 -8.61
CA VAL A 41 25.64 -17.03 -8.72
C VAL A 41 26.89 -17.93 -8.74
N PRO A 42 27.75 -17.82 -9.78
CA PRO A 42 28.94 -18.68 -9.89
C PRO A 42 30.00 -18.42 -8.82
N GLY A 43 30.09 -17.17 -8.30
CA GLY A 43 31.08 -16.79 -7.29
C GLY A 43 30.88 -15.35 -6.82
N VAL A 44 31.68 -14.92 -5.86
CA VAL A 44 31.62 -13.56 -5.27
C VAL A 44 31.90 -12.46 -6.29
N GLU A 45 32.68 -12.74 -7.30
CA GLU A 45 33.00 -11.84 -8.41
C GLU A 45 31.82 -11.54 -9.35
N TRP A 46 30.68 -12.18 -9.15
CA TRP A 46 29.44 -11.99 -9.89
C TRP A 46 28.40 -11.20 -9.07
N ILE A 47 28.85 -10.56 -7.99
CA ILE A 47 27.98 -9.80 -7.08
C ILE A 47 28.48 -8.35 -7.01
N ALA A 48 27.68 -7.41 -7.51
CA ALA A 48 27.93 -5.98 -7.34
C ALA A 48 27.34 -5.51 -5.99
N HIS A 49 28.16 -4.85 -5.21
CA HIS A 49 27.81 -4.35 -3.87
C HIS A 49 28.66 -3.13 -3.48
N PRO A 50 28.34 -2.39 -2.43
CA PRO A 50 29.07 -1.17 -2.06
C PRO A 50 30.61 -1.29 -1.99
N GLY A 51 31.14 -2.45 -1.60
CA GLY A 51 32.58 -2.72 -1.55
C GLY A 51 33.20 -3.12 -2.89
N ALA A 52 32.39 -3.54 -3.88
CA ALA A 52 32.76 -3.88 -5.25
C ALA A 52 31.63 -3.44 -6.20
N PRO A 53 31.50 -2.14 -6.50
CA PRO A 53 30.28 -1.57 -7.06
C PRO A 53 30.08 -1.84 -8.56
N SER A 54 31.10 -2.28 -9.29
CA SER A 54 31.05 -2.40 -10.75
C SER A 54 31.31 -3.83 -11.21
N LEU A 55 30.39 -4.34 -12.06
CA LEU A 55 30.53 -5.59 -12.80
C LEU A 55 30.36 -5.31 -14.30
N PRO A 56 30.74 -6.25 -15.21
CA PRO A 56 30.44 -6.09 -16.61
C PRO A 56 28.95 -5.86 -16.88
N GLY A 57 28.61 -4.64 -17.28
CA GLY A 57 27.24 -4.21 -17.56
C GLY A 57 26.37 -3.85 -16.35
N VAL A 58 26.91 -3.80 -15.13
CA VAL A 58 26.13 -3.41 -13.94
C VAL A 58 26.97 -2.56 -12.99
N ASP A 59 26.44 -1.39 -12.62
CA ASP A 59 27.01 -0.54 -11.60
C ASP A 59 25.98 -0.27 -10.48
N VAL A 60 26.42 -0.39 -9.23
CA VAL A 60 25.60 -0.18 -8.04
C VAL A 60 26.19 0.92 -7.14
N PRO A 61 25.38 1.55 -6.26
CA PRO A 61 25.87 2.58 -5.34
C PRO A 61 26.88 2.06 -4.33
N GLY A 62 27.86 2.89 -3.98
CA GLY A 62 28.93 2.57 -3.01
C GLY A 62 28.56 2.80 -1.54
N GLN A 63 27.34 3.15 -1.20
CA GLN A 63 26.92 3.46 0.19
C GLN A 63 25.46 3.08 0.43
N ALA A 64 25.06 2.97 1.70
CA ALA A 64 23.66 2.83 2.06
C ALA A 64 22.97 4.20 2.02
N ALA A 65 21.78 4.27 1.42
CA ALA A 65 20.96 5.48 1.31
C ALA A 65 19.47 5.12 1.20
N ALA A 66 18.60 6.12 1.38
CA ALA A 66 17.15 5.94 1.16
C ALA A 66 16.79 5.89 -0.32
N ASP A 67 17.58 6.56 -1.16
CA ASP A 67 17.41 6.61 -2.60
C ASP A 67 18.67 6.13 -3.30
N HIS A 68 18.50 5.26 -4.30
CA HIS A 68 19.58 4.69 -5.10
C HIS A 68 19.31 4.78 -6.59
N ARG A 69 20.42 4.78 -7.35
CA ARG A 69 20.41 4.58 -8.80
C ARG A 69 21.43 3.51 -9.17
N LEU A 70 20.97 2.50 -9.87
CA LEU A 70 21.79 1.46 -10.46
C LEU A 70 21.72 1.63 -11.96
N THR A 71 22.82 1.37 -12.65
CA THR A 71 22.85 1.35 -14.12
C THR A 71 23.09 -0.07 -14.61
N VAL A 72 22.34 -0.47 -15.64
CA VAL A 72 22.44 -1.79 -16.25
C VAL A 72 22.55 -1.64 -17.77
N ASP A 73 23.65 -2.11 -18.34
CA ASP A 73 23.86 -2.24 -19.78
C ASP A 73 23.79 -3.73 -20.16
N LEU A 74 22.63 -4.16 -20.62
CA LEU A 74 22.34 -5.57 -20.94
C LEU A 74 23.14 -6.11 -22.11
N GLU A 75 23.76 -5.23 -22.96
CA GLU A 75 24.66 -5.62 -24.03
C GLU A 75 26.07 -5.96 -23.51
N ALA A 76 26.49 -5.26 -22.43
CA ALA A 76 27.76 -5.48 -21.78
C ALA A 76 27.74 -6.67 -20.81
N VAL A 77 26.55 -7.18 -20.44
CA VAL A 77 26.39 -8.36 -19.59
C VAL A 77 26.87 -9.61 -20.33
N PRO A 78 27.73 -10.45 -19.72
CA PRO A 78 28.26 -11.67 -20.36
C PRO A 78 27.17 -12.62 -20.86
N GLY A 79 27.42 -13.27 -21.98
CA GLY A 79 26.45 -14.18 -22.63
C GLY A 79 26.04 -15.40 -21.78
N THR A 80 26.85 -15.76 -20.78
CA THR A 80 26.59 -16.82 -19.80
C THR A 80 25.60 -16.39 -18.69
N VAL A 81 25.35 -15.09 -18.58
CA VAL A 81 24.38 -14.54 -17.61
C VAL A 81 22.98 -14.56 -18.23
N HIS A 82 22.08 -15.19 -17.54
CA HIS A 82 20.68 -15.29 -17.93
C HIS A 82 19.75 -14.41 -17.06
N ARG A 83 20.22 -14.01 -15.85
CA ARG A 83 19.47 -13.18 -14.92
C ARG A 83 20.35 -12.16 -14.22
N VAL A 84 19.80 -10.97 -14.04
CA VAL A 84 20.36 -9.90 -13.20
C VAL A 84 19.34 -9.61 -12.12
N SER A 85 19.67 -9.94 -10.86
CA SER A 85 18.75 -9.72 -9.73
C SER A 85 19.18 -8.48 -8.95
N VAL A 86 18.25 -7.56 -8.71
CA VAL A 86 18.46 -6.36 -7.92
C VAL A 86 18.11 -6.67 -6.46
N LEU A 87 19.06 -6.44 -5.57
CA LEU A 87 18.98 -6.78 -4.14
C LEU A 87 18.88 -5.51 -3.30
N LEU A 88 18.06 -5.56 -2.26
CA LEU A 88 18.03 -4.54 -1.21
C LEU A 88 18.23 -5.23 0.13
N ALA A 89 19.03 -4.62 1.03
CA ALA A 89 19.23 -5.13 2.37
C ALA A 89 19.28 -3.98 3.38
N LEU A 90 18.73 -4.19 4.57
CA LEU A 90 18.85 -3.26 5.67
C LEU A 90 20.26 -3.35 6.29
N PRO A 91 20.91 -2.22 6.60
CA PRO A 91 22.25 -2.22 7.18
C PRO A 91 22.31 -2.78 8.61
N GLY A 92 21.15 -3.06 9.23
CA GLY A 92 21.01 -3.70 10.53
C GLY A 92 21.09 -2.74 11.72
N ALA A 93 20.59 -3.21 12.87
CA ALA A 93 20.46 -2.42 14.10
C ALA A 93 21.81 -1.89 14.69
N ARG A 94 22.94 -2.51 14.35
CA ARG A 94 24.27 -2.04 14.78
C ARG A 94 24.65 -0.66 14.24
N LEU A 95 23.97 -0.22 13.16
CA LEU A 95 24.16 1.06 12.49
C LEU A 95 23.03 2.05 12.78
N GLY A 96 22.17 1.77 13.78
CA GLY A 96 21.02 2.61 14.12
C GLY A 96 19.88 2.50 13.08
N GLY A 97 19.91 1.49 12.20
CA GLY A 97 18.90 1.26 11.18
C GLY A 97 17.81 0.29 11.64
N ALA A 98 16.71 0.25 10.88
CA ALA A 98 15.65 -0.74 11.09
C ALA A 98 16.19 -2.18 10.96
N ALA A 99 15.66 -3.08 11.77
CA ALA A 99 16.08 -4.49 11.77
C ALA A 99 15.32 -5.32 10.71
N ARG A 100 14.20 -4.83 10.21
CA ARG A 100 13.31 -5.56 9.29
C ARG A 100 12.54 -4.59 8.38
N PHE A 101 12.18 -5.04 7.18
CA PHE A 101 11.44 -4.23 6.21
C PHE A 101 10.00 -3.93 6.66
N GLY A 102 9.36 -4.78 7.46
CA GLY A 102 8.05 -4.49 8.03
C GLY A 102 8.00 -3.30 9.00
N ALA A 103 9.17 -2.78 9.41
CA ALA A 103 9.27 -1.59 10.26
C ALA A 103 9.61 -0.30 9.49
N VAL A 104 9.67 -0.35 8.15
CA VAL A 104 10.02 0.78 7.28
C VAL A 104 9.04 0.89 6.11
N ALA A 105 9.06 2.03 5.42
CA ALA A 105 8.25 2.21 4.21
C ALA A 105 8.57 1.14 3.16
N ALA A 106 7.54 0.68 2.45
CA ALA A 106 7.69 -0.29 1.38
C ALA A 106 8.62 0.27 0.28
N PRO A 107 9.72 -0.44 -0.07
CA PRO A 107 10.61 0.03 -1.10
C PRO A 107 9.91 0.10 -2.46
N PHE A 108 10.13 1.19 -3.17
CA PHE A 108 9.66 1.41 -4.54
C PHE A 108 10.84 1.28 -5.50
N VAL A 109 10.64 0.63 -6.64
CA VAL A 109 11.66 0.43 -7.67
C VAL A 109 11.07 0.79 -9.03
N ALA A 110 11.77 1.63 -9.79
CA ALA A 110 11.39 2.01 -11.15
C ALA A 110 12.53 1.71 -12.12
N VAL A 111 12.20 1.18 -13.30
CA VAL A 111 13.11 0.90 -14.40
C VAL A 111 12.84 1.88 -15.52
N SER A 112 13.85 2.65 -15.93
CA SER A 112 13.77 3.62 -17.00
C SER A 112 14.76 3.28 -18.13
N GLY A 113 14.41 3.66 -19.35
CA GLY A 113 15.29 3.57 -20.51
C GLY A 113 16.35 4.66 -20.53
N SER A 114 17.22 4.64 -21.55
CA SER A 114 18.28 5.62 -21.75
C SER A 114 17.78 7.04 -22.02
N ASP A 115 16.53 7.20 -22.45
CA ASP A 115 15.84 8.46 -22.66
C ASP A 115 15.19 9.03 -21.38
N GLY A 116 15.30 8.31 -20.25
CA GLY A 116 14.68 8.64 -18.98
C GLY A 116 13.18 8.31 -18.89
N ALA A 117 12.60 7.72 -19.94
CA ALA A 117 11.22 7.26 -19.90
C ALA A 117 11.10 6.03 -19.00
N GLU A 118 10.14 6.07 -18.06
CA GLU A 118 9.86 4.95 -17.18
C GLU A 118 9.19 3.82 -17.97
N ILE A 119 9.78 2.63 -17.91
CA ILE A 119 9.32 1.42 -18.60
C ILE A 119 8.42 0.62 -17.67
N ALA A 120 8.86 0.42 -16.42
CA ALA A 120 8.13 -0.34 -15.42
C ALA A 120 8.45 0.15 -14.01
N SER A 121 7.47 0.04 -13.10
CA SER A 121 7.65 0.32 -11.69
C SER A 121 7.02 -0.77 -10.82
N TYR A 122 7.53 -0.89 -9.58
CA TYR A 122 7.07 -1.90 -8.63
C TYR A 122 7.25 -1.42 -7.20
N THR A 123 6.17 -1.45 -6.40
CA THR A 123 6.22 -1.25 -4.94
C THR A 123 6.30 -2.61 -4.25
N ILE A 124 7.35 -2.81 -3.44
CA ILE A 124 7.62 -4.10 -2.79
C ILE A 124 6.81 -4.18 -1.50
N THR A 125 5.63 -4.74 -1.58
CA THR A 125 4.71 -4.92 -0.45
C THR A 125 4.79 -6.32 0.14
N GLY A 126 4.26 -6.51 1.36
CA GLY A 126 4.16 -7.81 2.00
C GLY A 126 5.48 -8.33 2.60
N LEU A 127 6.41 -7.44 2.94
CA LEU A 127 7.58 -7.72 3.76
C LEU A 127 7.25 -7.44 5.23
N ASP A 128 7.63 -8.34 6.15
CA ASP A 128 7.42 -8.20 7.60
C ASP A 128 8.71 -8.39 8.38
N SER A 129 9.15 -9.65 8.58
CA SER A 129 10.35 -10.00 9.36
C SER A 129 11.64 -9.96 8.54
N GLU A 130 11.53 -9.78 7.23
CA GLU A 130 12.65 -9.82 6.30
C GLU A 130 13.56 -8.60 6.44
N SER A 131 14.87 -8.84 6.34
CA SER A 131 15.90 -7.80 6.34
C SER A 131 16.68 -7.70 5.03
N ALA A 132 16.44 -8.59 4.07
CA ALA A 132 16.88 -8.50 2.70
C ALA A 132 15.79 -8.93 1.73
N VAL A 133 15.81 -8.41 0.49
CA VAL A 133 14.80 -8.72 -0.54
C VAL A 133 15.44 -8.70 -1.93
N VAL A 134 15.04 -9.63 -2.80
CA VAL A 134 15.21 -9.52 -4.26
C VAL A 134 14.07 -8.66 -4.78
N ALA A 135 14.38 -7.44 -5.18
CA ALA A 135 13.40 -6.45 -5.63
C ALA A 135 12.87 -6.77 -7.02
N LEU A 136 13.78 -6.81 -8.00
CA LEU A 136 13.51 -7.06 -9.42
C LEU A 136 14.47 -8.12 -9.94
N GLU A 137 14.04 -8.81 -10.99
CA GLU A 137 14.86 -9.68 -11.82
C GLU A 137 14.75 -9.26 -13.28
N LEU A 138 15.90 -8.92 -13.92
CA LEU A 138 15.99 -8.79 -15.35
C LEU A 138 16.42 -10.15 -15.90
N TYR A 139 15.65 -10.76 -16.78
CA TYR A 139 15.95 -12.11 -17.27
C TYR A 139 15.81 -12.23 -18.78
N ARG A 140 16.63 -13.11 -19.37
CA ARG A 140 16.64 -13.39 -20.79
C ARG A 140 15.69 -14.54 -21.12
N ARG A 141 14.77 -14.29 -22.05
CA ARG A 141 13.84 -15.32 -22.55
C ARG A 141 13.62 -15.17 -24.05
N GLN A 142 13.87 -16.26 -24.81
CA GLN A 142 13.70 -16.28 -26.27
C GLN A 142 14.48 -15.16 -26.99
N GLY A 143 15.69 -14.88 -26.52
CA GLY A 143 16.58 -13.85 -27.10
C GLY A 143 16.25 -12.41 -26.70
N ALA A 144 15.19 -12.16 -25.93
CA ALA A 144 14.79 -10.83 -25.43
C ALA A 144 14.94 -10.73 -23.91
N TRP A 145 15.21 -9.52 -23.41
CA TRP A 145 15.22 -9.23 -21.98
C TRP A 145 13.84 -8.79 -21.49
N LYS A 146 13.50 -9.19 -20.27
CA LYS A 146 12.29 -8.81 -19.57
C LYS A 146 12.62 -8.44 -18.14
N VAL A 147 11.86 -7.53 -17.54
CA VAL A 147 11.86 -7.28 -16.09
C VAL A 147 10.73 -8.04 -15.43
N ARG A 148 10.99 -8.57 -14.25
CA ARG A 148 9.97 -9.22 -13.39
C ARG A 148 10.03 -8.62 -11.99
N ALA A 149 8.86 -8.30 -11.43
CA ALA A 149 8.70 -7.91 -10.04
C ALA A 149 8.83 -9.14 -9.15
N MET A 150 9.87 -9.21 -8.31
CA MET A 150 10.13 -10.38 -7.45
C MET A 150 9.54 -10.18 -6.06
N GLY A 151 9.99 -9.19 -5.30
CA GLY A 151 9.56 -8.95 -3.94
C GLY A 151 9.80 -10.15 -3.00
N GLN A 152 10.82 -10.98 -3.29
CA GLN A 152 11.15 -12.15 -2.48
C GLN A 152 12.00 -11.73 -1.29
N GLY A 153 11.39 -11.74 -0.10
CA GLY A 153 12.04 -11.36 1.15
C GLY A 153 12.76 -12.53 1.84
N TYR A 154 13.76 -12.18 2.66
CA TYR A 154 14.59 -13.13 3.42
C TYR A 154 14.71 -12.65 4.87
N GLU A 155 14.12 -13.40 5.80
CA GLU A 155 14.22 -13.14 7.24
C GLU A 155 15.65 -13.28 7.75
N GLY A 156 16.40 -14.28 7.25
CA GLY A 156 17.83 -14.47 7.54
C GLY A 156 18.74 -13.43 6.86
N GLY A 157 18.18 -12.38 6.25
CA GLY A 157 18.87 -11.25 5.66
C GLY A 157 19.70 -11.59 4.43
N LEU A 158 20.71 -10.74 4.18
CA LEU A 158 21.55 -10.85 3.01
C LEU A 158 22.29 -12.19 2.90
N ALA A 159 22.67 -12.79 4.05
CA ALA A 159 23.32 -14.10 4.05
C ALA A 159 22.38 -15.22 3.56
N ALA A 160 21.12 -15.21 3.98
CA ALA A 160 20.13 -16.18 3.50
C ALA A 160 19.83 -15.99 2.02
N LEU A 161 19.71 -14.74 1.55
CA LEU A 161 19.49 -14.41 0.14
C LEU A 161 20.64 -14.92 -0.76
N LEU A 162 21.89 -14.64 -0.39
CA LEU A 162 23.06 -15.08 -1.14
C LEU A 162 23.24 -16.60 -1.10
N GLY A 163 22.85 -17.25 0.02
CA GLY A 163 22.84 -18.70 0.15
C GLY A 163 21.81 -19.37 -0.77
N ASP A 164 20.62 -18.78 -0.89
CA ASP A 164 19.56 -19.25 -1.80
C ASP A 164 20.00 -19.17 -3.27
N GLN A 165 20.82 -18.17 -3.62
CA GLN A 165 21.44 -18.03 -4.95
C GLN A 165 22.67 -18.92 -5.14
N GLY A 166 23.00 -19.79 -4.19
CA GLY A 166 24.02 -20.84 -4.32
C GLY A 166 25.44 -20.44 -3.93
N LEU A 167 25.64 -19.29 -3.27
CA LEU A 167 26.98 -18.90 -2.80
C LEU A 167 27.45 -19.81 -1.66
N GLU A 168 28.68 -20.33 -1.73
CA GLU A 168 29.21 -21.30 -0.75
C GLU A 168 29.42 -20.69 0.65
N ARG A 169 29.83 -19.41 0.74
CA ARG A 169 30.07 -18.70 2.01
C ARG A 169 29.31 -17.38 2.07
N PRO A 170 27.97 -17.44 2.13
CA PRO A 170 27.13 -16.24 2.03
C PRO A 170 27.28 -15.31 3.23
N ALA A 171 27.54 -15.84 4.43
CA ALA A 171 27.68 -15.04 5.66
C ALA A 171 28.95 -14.16 5.65
N ASP A 172 30.04 -14.66 5.08
CA ASP A 172 31.30 -13.90 4.99
C ASP A 172 31.13 -12.68 4.08
N LEU A 173 30.49 -12.88 2.90
CA LEU A 173 30.24 -11.77 1.97
C LEU A 173 29.18 -10.81 2.53
N ALA A 174 28.12 -11.30 3.14
CA ALA A 174 27.11 -10.46 3.75
C ALA A 174 27.73 -9.53 4.83
N SER A 175 28.61 -10.07 5.67
CA SER A 175 29.34 -9.27 6.67
C SER A 175 30.23 -8.22 6.01
N THR A 176 30.97 -8.59 4.97
CA THR A 176 31.83 -7.67 4.21
C THR A 176 31.02 -6.53 3.58
N ILE A 177 29.86 -6.82 3.00
CA ILE A 177 28.96 -5.81 2.42
C ILE A 177 28.44 -4.84 3.47
N LEU A 178 27.99 -5.37 4.61
CA LEU A 178 27.46 -4.55 5.71
C LEU A 178 28.55 -3.71 6.39
N GLU A 179 29.78 -4.24 6.50
CA GLU A 179 30.93 -3.50 6.99
C GLU A 179 31.37 -2.37 6.05
N ALA A 180 31.26 -2.56 4.73
CA ALA A 180 31.61 -1.56 3.74
C ALA A 180 30.72 -0.30 3.81
N VAL A 181 29.49 -0.43 4.33
CA VAL A 181 28.53 0.68 4.49
C VAL A 181 28.46 1.20 5.92
N ALA A 182 29.23 0.61 6.84
CA ALA A 182 29.32 1.09 8.22
C ALA A 182 29.97 2.49 8.26
N PRO A 183 29.42 3.46 9.02
CA PRO A 183 30.07 4.74 9.19
C PRO A 183 31.46 4.51 9.80
N GLU A 184 32.50 5.04 9.15
CA GLU A 184 33.87 4.97 9.70
C GLU A 184 33.84 5.52 11.13
N PRO A 185 34.35 4.77 12.14
CA PRO A 185 34.55 5.33 13.45
C PRO A 185 35.48 6.51 13.27
N ALA A 186 35.06 7.70 13.75
CA ALA A 186 35.84 8.94 13.63
C ALA A 186 37.29 8.62 13.94
N ARG A 187 38.16 8.69 12.92
CA ARG A 187 39.61 8.48 13.07
C ARG A 187 40.07 9.42 14.16
N ARG A 188 40.40 8.91 15.35
CA ARG A 188 41.22 9.60 16.31
C ARG A 188 42.50 9.93 15.58
N LEU A 189 42.71 11.22 15.27
CA LEU A 189 43.96 11.73 14.80
C LEU A 189 45.06 11.26 15.79
N PRO A 190 46.15 10.66 15.32
CA PRO A 190 47.25 10.28 16.20
C PRO A 190 47.73 11.56 16.92
N GLU A 191 47.81 11.48 18.21
CA GLU A 191 48.33 12.51 19.12
C GLU A 191 49.75 12.83 18.66
N ALA A 192 49.90 13.96 17.93
CA ALA A 192 51.20 14.45 17.51
C ALA A 192 51.99 14.83 18.78
N GLU A 193 53.08 14.13 18.93
CA GLU A 193 54.14 14.27 19.90
C GLU A 193 54.43 15.75 20.24
N ARG A 194 54.25 16.11 21.52
CA ARG A 194 54.59 17.44 22.08
C ARG A 194 56.09 17.68 22.00
N VAL A 195 56.54 18.35 20.96
CA VAL A 195 57.86 19.01 21.01
C VAL A 195 57.69 20.35 21.68
N ARG A 196 58.26 20.45 22.87
CA ARG A 196 58.39 21.70 23.64
C ARG A 196 59.31 22.65 22.89
N HIS A 197 58.82 23.83 22.53
CA HIS A 197 59.71 25.01 22.35
C HIS A 197 59.12 26.19 23.09
N THR A 198 59.97 26.68 24.00
CA THR A 198 59.80 27.83 24.89
C THR A 198 59.94 29.16 24.16
N ALA A 199 58.91 30.04 24.34
CA ALA A 199 58.86 31.49 24.55
C ALA A 199 59.67 32.47 23.62
N PRO A 200 59.37 33.80 23.57
CA PRO A 200 58.47 34.61 24.41
C PRO A 200 57.56 35.65 23.70
N VAL A 201 56.55 36.02 24.43
CA VAL A 201 55.83 37.29 24.62
C VAL A 201 56.11 38.49 23.68
N THR A 202 55.04 39.02 23.05
CA THR A 202 54.70 40.45 23.19
C THR A 202 53.18 40.64 22.94
N ALA A 203 52.59 41.43 23.85
CA ALA A 203 51.23 41.88 23.89
C ALA A 203 50.99 43.07 22.96
N GLN A 204 49.80 43.19 22.43
CA GLN A 204 49.07 44.48 22.31
C GLN A 204 47.65 44.22 21.77
N ASP A 205 46.75 44.44 22.68
CA ASP A 205 45.54 45.31 22.67
C ASP A 205 44.85 45.62 21.37
N ALA A 206 43.56 45.25 21.32
CA ALA A 206 42.39 46.15 21.28
C ALA A 206 41.11 45.43 20.95
N ALA A 207 40.16 45.45 21.84
CA ALA A 207 38.72 45.32 21.59
C ALA A 207 38.12 46.74 21.47
N PRO A 208 36.81 46.96 21.36
CA PRO A 208 35.75 46.40 20.50
C PRO A 208 34.94 47.51 19.77
N ALA A 209 34.00 47.20 18.88
CA ALA A 209 32.85 48.08 18.56
C ALA A 209 31.77 47.28 17.79
N ALA A 210 30.69 47.02 18.38
CA ALA A 210 29.36 47.59 18.36
C ALA A 210 28.66 47.71 16.97
N ALA A 211 27.48 47.07 16.93
CA ALA A 211 26.43 47.24 15.91
C ALA A 211 25.91 48.68 15.83
N PRO A 212 25.24 49.11 14.76
CA PRO A 212 23.80 49.29 14.92
C PRO A 212 22.91 48.90 13.73
N ALA A 213 21.62 48.81 14.08
CA ALA A 213 20.45 48.59 13.26
C ALA A 213 20.07 49.81 12.38
N ALA A 214 19.28 49.60 11.34
CA ALA A 214 18.02 50.24 11.01
C ALA A 214 17.75 50.29 9.50
N ALA A 215 16.53 49.86 9.15
CA ALA A 215 15.80 50.13 7.87
C ALA A 215 15.40 51.63 7.78
N PRO A 216 14.65 52.15 6.73
CA PRO A 216 13.91 51.51 5.63
C PRO A 216 13.89 52.33 4.29
N ALA A 217 13.13 51.75 3.33
CA ALA A 217 12.30 52.40 2.27
C ALA A 217 12.91 52.87 0.93
N ALA A 218 12.41 52.44 -0.19
CA ALA A 218 11.44 53.00 -1.15
C ALA A 218 11.65 52.47 -2.57
N VAL A 219 10.53 52.18 -3.21
CA VAL A 219 10.29 51.81 -4.61
C VAL A 219 10.49 53.02 -5.55
N PRO A 220 10.82 52.95 -6.88
CA PRO A 220 9.83 52.64 -7.92
C PRO A 220 10.32 51.86 -9.16
N ASP A 221 9.35 51.21 -9.83
CA ASP A 221 9.35 50.70 -11.22
C ASP A 221 9.58 51.78 -12.30
N PRO A 222 9.82 51.51 -13.62
CA PRO A 222 9.18 50.51 -14.47
C PRO A 222 10.01 49.88 -15.62
N VAL A 223 9.41 48.87 -16.26
CA VAL A 223 9.67 48.06 -17.46
C VAL A 223 10.06 48.86 -18.73
N PRO A 224 10.69 48.37 -19.86
CA PRO A 224 10.33 47.12 -20.55
C PRO A 224 11.43 46.31 -21.33
N ASN A 225 11.02 45.05 -21.67
CA ASN A 225 11.37 44.24 -22.86
C ASN A 225 12.82 43.92 -23.27
N GLY A 226 13.05 42.61 -23.47
CA GLY A 226 14.09 42.07 -24.33
C GLY A 226 14.29 40.58 -24.11
N ALA A 227 13.74 39.76 -25.02
CA ALA A 227 13.97 38.30 -25.08
C ALA A 227 15.45 37.98 -25.38
N GLN A 228 15.96 36.92 -24.78
CA GLN A 228 16.81 35.93 -25.43
C GLN A 228 17.26 34.81 -24.44
N ASP A 229 17.28 33.62 -25.01
CA ASP A 229 17.68 32.30 -24.51
C ASP A 229 18.87 32.24 -23.54
N ALA A 230 18.73 31.45 -22.45
CA ALA A 230 19.82 30.68 -21.88
C ALA A 230 19.27 29.60 -20.90
N ALA A 231 19.84 28.41 -21.03
CA ALA A 231 19.54 27.18 -20.31
C ALA A 231 19.60 27.27 -18.78
N PRO A 232 18.87 26.42 -18.05
CA PRO A 232 18.78 26.49 -16.60
C PRO A 232 19.94 25.80 -15.91
N THR A 233 20.66 26.55 -15.11
CA THR A 233 21.54 26.05 -14.03
C THR A 233 20.70 25.75 -12.79
N VAL A 234 20.89 24.54 -12.28
CA VAL A 234 20.25 24.03 -11.05
C VAL A 234 20.91 24.65 -9.83
N PRO A 235 20.19 25.28 -8.89
CA PRO A 235 20.73 25.60 -7.57
C PRO A 235 20.44 24.49 -6.58
N VAL A 236 21.49 23.94 -5.99
CA VAL A 236 21.44 23.14 -4.77
C VAL A 236 21.11 24.09 -3.62
N GLY A 237 19.96 23.93 -3.01
CA GLY A 237 19.56 24.67 -1.82
C GLY A 237 18.47 23.88 -1.10
N GLY A 238 18.81 23.29 0.06
CA GLY A 238 17.86 22.66 0.97
C GLY A 238 16.87 23.67 1.53
N GLY A 239 15.67 23.70 0.94
CA GLY A 239 14.49 24.35 1.48
C GLY A 239 13.54 23.32 2.06
N PRO A 240 12.58 23.72 2.90
CA PRO A 240 11.59 22.79 3.43
C PRO A 240 10.84 22.09 2.31
N ILE A 241 10.61 20.79 2.46
CA ILE A 241 9.90 19.95 1.51
C ILE A 241 8.47 20.48 1.42
N ASP A 242 8.08 20.91 0.22
CA ASP A 242 6.71 21.34 -0.08
C ASP A 242 5.85 20.07 -0.28
N TYR A 243 4.99 19.77 0.69
CA TYR A 243 4.07 18.63 0.71
C TYR A 243 2.78 18.86 -0.11
N ALA A 244 2.72 19.92 -0.93
CA ALA A 244 1.56 20.17 -1.77
C ALA A 244 1.47 19.11 -2.88
N HIS A 245 0.36 18.39 -2.92
CA HIS A 245 0.05 17.43 -3.99
C HIS A 245 0.15 18.15 -5.35
N PRO A 246 0.87 17.64 -6.37
CA PRO A 246 1.05 18.31 -7.67
C PRO A 246 -0.27 18.68 -8.38
N ARG A 247 -1.40 18.12 -7.95
CA ARG A 247 -2.75 18.38 -8.46
C ARG A 247 -3.58 19.34 -7.60
N ARG A 248 -3.06 19.82 -6.45
CA ARG A 248 -3.70 20.81 -5.56
C ARG A 248 -3.05 22.18 -5.63
N ARG A 249 -2.71 22.68 -6.81
CA ARG A 249 -2.42 24.11 -6.97
C ARG A 249 -3.74 24.85 -6.89
N THR A 250 -4.04 25.41 -5.73
CA THR A 250 -5.03 26.48 -5.59
C THR A 250 -4.44 27.73 -6.20
N GLU A 251 -5.01 28.21 -7.29
CA GLU A 251 -4.74 29.56 -7.77
C GLU A 251 -5.18 30.56 -6.69
N PRO A 252 -4.43 31.69 -6.50
CA PRO A 252 -4.86 32.69 -5.56
C PRO A 252 -6.20 33.31 -6.01
N PRO A 253 -7.09 33.68 -5.06
CA PRO A 253 -8.41 34.14 -5.39
C PRO A 253 -8.34 35.43 -6.21
N THR A 254 -8.79 35.36 -7.45
CA THR A 254 -9.04 36.50 -8.30
C THR A 254 -10.20 37.32 -7.73
N ALA A 255 -10.05 38.62 -7.65
CA ALA A 255 -11.03 39.55 -7.14
C ALA A 255 -12.41 39.37 -7.80
N PRO A 256 -13.52 39.61 -7.08
CA PRO A 256 -14.87 39.32 -7.56
C PRO A 256 -15.26 40.21 -8.73
N PRO A 257 -15.85 39.68 -9.80
CA PRO A 257 -16.53 40.49 -10.78
C PRO A 257 -17.88 40.98 -10.25
N SER A 258 -18.17 42.20 -10.55
CA SER A 258 -19.37 42.96 -10.20
C SER A 258 -20.67 42.31 -10.66
N ALA A 259 -21.66 42.42 -9.77
CA ALA A 259 -23.07 42.09 -9.79
C ALA A 259 -23.80 41.75 -11.12
N ALA A 260 -24.42 40.60 -11.03
CA ALA A 260 -25.80 40.11 -11.30
C ALA A 260 -26.50 40.39 -12.62
N PRO A 261 -27.37 39.50 -13.11
CA PRO A 261 -28.73 39.43 -12.61
C PRO A 261 -29.36 38.03 -12.44
N ALA A 262 -30.31 38.01 -11.50
CA ALA A 262 -31.53 37.21 -11.42
C ALA A 262 -31.44 35.67 -11.44
N ALA A 263 -31.67 35.12 -10.24
CA ALA A 263 -32.51 33.96 -9.91
C ALA A 263 -32.75 32.91 -11.01
N GLU A 264 -31.89 31.89 -11.06
CA GLU A 264 -32.32 30.58 -11.48
C GLU A 264 -32.58 29.70 -10.22
N GLN A 265 -33.72 29.04 -10.25
CA GLN A 265 -34.19 28.13 -9.21
C GLN A 265 -33.15 27.07 -8.88
N PRO A 266 -33.04 26.58 -7.61
CA PRO A 266 -32.08 25.55 -7.25
C PRO A 266 -32.44 24.26 -8.01
N ARG A 267 -31.54 23.85 -8.91
CA ARG A 267 -31.54 22.51 -9.47
C ARG A 267 -31.29 21.53 -8.32
N GLN A 268 -32.28 20.75 -7.99
CA GLN A 268 -32.15 19.58 -7.13
C GLN A 268 -31.39 18.50 -7.90
N GLY A 269 -30.07 18.64 -7.99
CA GLY A 269 -29.14 17.59 -8.41
C GLY A 269 -28.15 17.33 -7.29
N PRO A 270 -27.58 16.14 -7.20
CA PRO A 270 -26.52 15.87 -6.22
C PRO A 270 -25.39 16.90 -6.42
N PRO A 271 -24.72 17.33 -5.32
CA PRO A 271 -23.61 18.29 -5.42
C PRO A 271 -22.55 17.78 -6.39
N ALA A 272 -22.06 18.67 -7.24
CA ALA A 272 -21.03 18.32 -8.20
C ALA A 272 -19.74 17.92 -7.45
N PRO A 273 -19.08 16.83 -7.83
CA PRO A 273 -17.87 16.38 -7.16
C PRO A 273 -16.72 17.37 -7.33
N VAL A 274 -15.91 17.49 -6.29
CA VAL A 274 -14.80 18.46 -6.17
C VAL A 274 -13.53 17.99 -6.93
N ALA A 275 -13.58 16.83 -7.60
CA ALA A 275 -12.46 16.29 -8.37
C ALA A 275 -12.06 17.24 -9.51
N GLY A 276 -10.80 17.71 -9.47
CA GLY A 276 -10.26 18.66 -10.44
C GLY A 276 -10.36 18.19 -11.90
N ASP A 277 -10.20 19.13 -12.82
CA ASP A 277 -10.32 18.98 -14.29
C ASP A 277 -9.33 17.97 -14.91
N ALA A 278 -9.59 16.68 -14.70
CA ALA A 278 -8.97 15.64 -15.50
C ALA A 278 -9.87 15.41 -16.73
N SER A 279 -9.58 16.09 -17.83
CA SER A 279 -10.27 15.86 -19.11
C SER A 279 -10.05 14.41 -19.56
N GLY A 280 -11.14 13.68 -19.82
CA GLY A 280 -11.10 12.29 -20.30
C GLY A 280 -11.37 11.20 -19.23
N TRP A 281 -11.51 11.56 -17.96
CA TRP A 281 -11.87 10.60 -16.91
C TRP A 281 -13.38 10.56 -16.68
N SER A 282 -13.92 9.37 -16.48
CA SER A 282 -15.30 9.21 -16.01
C SER A 282 -15.47 9.78 -14.59
N MET A 283 -16.72 10.03 -14.20
CA MET A 283 -17.02 10.52 -12.85
C MET A 283 -16.57 9.51 -11.79
N ASP A 284 -16.77 8.23 -12.02
CA ASP A 284 -16.38 7.15 -11.10
C ASP A 284 -14.87 7.08 -10.91
N GLU A 285 -14.08 7.25 -11.99
CA GLU A 285 -12.62 7.32 -11.90
C GLU A 285 -12.15 8.53 -11.09
N ARG A 286 -12.79 9.68 -11.26
CA ARG A 286 -12.47 10.89 -10.48
C ARG A 286 -12.74 10.68 -9.00
N LEU A 287 -13.90 10.16 -8.65
CA LEU A 287 -14.27 9.89 -7.25
C LEU A 287 -13.40 8.81 -6.63
N TYR A 288 -13.07 7.76 -7.38
CA TYR A 288 -12.12 6.75 -6.92
C TYR A 288 -10.76 7.37 -6.58
N ASN A 289 -10.20 8.17 -7.50
CA ASN A 289 -8.91 8.83 -7.27
C ASN A 289 -8.97 9.88 -6.16
N GLN A 290 -10.13 10.53 -5.97
CA GLN A 290 -10.32 11.47 -4.85
C GLN A 290 -10.26 10.75 -3.50
N VAL A 291 -11.00 9.64 -3.36
CA VAL A 291 -10.98 8.82 -2.15
C VAL A 291 -9.58 8.25 -1.89
N TRP A 292 -8.90 7.77 -2.94
CA TRP A 292 -7.53 7.29 -2.84
C TRP A 292 -6.56 8.38 -2.38
N GLY A 293 -6.70 9.61 -2.95
CA GLY A 293 -5.91 10.77 -2.52
C GLY A 293 -6.12 11.12 -1.04
N MET A 294 -7.35 11.04 -0.54
CA MET A 294 -7.64 11.25 0.89
C MET A 294 -6.97 10.21 1.77
N PHE A 295 -6.97 8.94 1.34
CA PHE A 295 -6.27 7.86 2.04
C PHE A 295 -4.75 8.12 2.10
N GLU A 296 -4.12 8.45 0.96
CA GLU A 296 -2.70 8.76 0.90
C GLU A 296 -2.34 10.00 1.73
N ASP A 297 -3.15 11.03 1.69
CA ASP A 297 -2.92 12.26 2.45
C ASP A 297 -3.03 12.02 3.96
N LEU A 298 -4.01 11.22 4.41
CA LEU A 298 -4.13 10.84 5.81
C LEU A 298 -2.92 10.02 6.28
N ALA A 299 -2.52 9.01 5.48
CA ALA A 299 -1.35 8.19 5.78
C ALA A 299 -0.08 9.03 5.90
N ARG A 300 0.16 9.92 4.92
CA ARG A 300 1.35 10.79 4.84
C ARG A 300 1.40 11.78 6.00
N THR A 301 0.30 12.45 6.28
CA THR A 301 0.24 13.46 7.35
C THR A 301 0.48 12.84 8.73
N THR A 302 -0.08 11.64 8.97
CA THR A 302 0.12 10.92 10.22
C THR A 302 1.55 10.40 10.36
N ALA A 303 2.15 9.86 9.29
CA ALA A 303 3.55 9.45 9.26
C ALA A 303 4.50 10.63 9.53
N ALA A 304 4.24 11.78 8.94
CA ALA A 304 5.03 13.00 9.17
C ALA A 304 4.94 13.46 10.63
N TYR A 305 3.77 13.43 11.23
CA TYR A 305 3.58 13.75 12.65
C TYR A 305 4.37 12.81 13.56
N ARG A 306 4.27 11.50 13.35
CA ARG A 306 5.00 10.50 14.15
C ARG A 306 6.50 10.65 14.03
N SER A 307 7.00 10.81 12.81
CA SER A 307 8.42 11.04 12.57
C SER A 307 8.92 12.33 13.25
N ALA A 308 8.11 13.38 13.28
CA ALA A 308 8.45 14.62 13.99
C ALA A 308 8.48 14.42 15.52
N CYS A 309 7.57 13.63 16.08
CA CYS A 309 7.55 13.27 17.50
C CYS A 309 8.79 12.43 17.87
N GLU A 310 9.09 11.38 17.10
CA GLU A 310 10.28 10.53 17.30
C GLU A 310 11.59 11.35 17.22
N PHE A 311 11.65 12.28 16.27
CA PHE A 311 12.79 13.20 16.17
C PHE A 311 12.91 14.10 17.40
N ALA A 312 11.78 14.63 17.91
CA ALA A 312 11.77 15.48 19.10
C ALA A 312 12.22 14.70 20.35
N GLU A 313 11.75 13.46 20.50
CA GLU A 313 12.14 12.53 21.58
C GLU A 313 13.64 12.20 21.52
N SER A 314 14.12 11.75 20.35
CA SER A 314 15.56 11.42 20.16
C SER A 314 16.48 12.61 20.40
N ARG A 315 16.00 13.81 20.07
CA ARG A 315 16.73 15.04 20.37
C ARG A 315 16.74 15.35 21.86
N LEU A 316 15.62 15.21 22.54
CA LEU A 316 15.50 15.40 23.98
C LEU A 316 16.47 14.47 24.73
N ASP A 317 16.46 13.18 24.39
CA ASP A 317 17.32 12.16 25.01
C ASP A 317 18.82 12.55 24.84
N ARG A 318 19.20 12.96 23.63
CA ARG A 318 20.58 13.39 23.37
C ARG A 318 20.97 14.62 24.20
N GLU A 319 20.13 15.66 24.28
CA GLU A 319 20.37 16.86 25.04
C GLU A 319 20.41 16.57 26.56
N LEU A 320 19.60 15.60 27.04
CA LEU A 320 19.66 15.15 28.44
C LEU A 320 20.94 14.37 28.73
N ASP A 321 21.39 13.49 27.84
CA ASP A 321 22.63 12.73 27.97
C ASP A 321 23.87 13.65 27.95
N GLU A 322 23.90 14.65 27.07
CA GLU A 322 24.95 15.69 27.05
C GLU A 322 24.99 16.43 28.38
N THR A 323 23.83 16.81 28.93
CA THR A 323 23.71 17.49 30.23
C THR A 323 24.21 16.61 31.40
N LEU A 324 23.97 15.28 31.32
CA LEU A 324 24.45 14.33 32.34
C LEU A 324 25.93 14.03 32.21
N SER A 325 26.48 14.10 31.01
CA SER A 325 27.90 13.80 30.73
C SER A 325 28.85 14.96 31.13
N ASP A 326 28.35 16.20 31.16
CA ASP A 326 29.14 17.34 31.57
C ASP A 326 29.29 17.40 33.11
N TYR A 327 30.42 16.81 33.60
CA TYR A 327 30.71 16.74 35.04
C TYR A 327 30.86 18.11 35.70
N ARG A 328 31.12 19.19 34.96
CA ARG A 328 31.26 20.56 35.48
C ARG A 328 29.93 21.17 35.91
N VAL A 329 28.83 20.61 35.45
CA VAL A 329 27.45 21.12 35.68
C VAL A 329 26.67 20.25 36.68
N ARG A 330 27.24 19.15 37.18
CA ARG A 330 26.56 18.13 38.01
C ARG A 330 25.97 18.60 39.35
N GLY A 331 26.21 19.83 39.78
CA GLY A 331 25.79 20.29 41.11
C GLY A 331 25.26 21.71 41.14
N GLY A 332 24.13 22.00 40.46
CA GLY A 332 23.55 23.33 40.62
C GLY A 332 22.39 23.64 39.70
N GLY A 333 21.67 24.72 39.97
CA GLY A 333 20.50 25.18 39.21
C GLY A 333 20.70 25.36 37.70
N ALA A 334 21.95 25.40 37.21
CA ALA A 334 22.29 25.45 35.80
C ALA A 334 21.91 24.15 35.06
N ASN A 335 22.05 22.99 35.70
CA ASN A 335 21.66 21.69 35.15
C ASN A 335 20.14 21.58 35.04
N ASP A 336 19.42 22.05 36.06
CA ASP A 336 17.94 22.04 36.03
C ASP A 336 17.41 23.00 34.98
N ALA A 337 18.05 24.18 34.80
CA ALA A 337 17.70 25.11 33.74
C ALA A 337 17.94 24.53 32.32
N ALA A 338 19.07 23.81 32.12
CA ALA A 338 19.39 23.15 30.86
C ALA A 338 18.36 22.04 30.50
N ARG A 339 18.01 21.22 31.51
CA ARG A 339 16.97 20.19 31.34
C ARG A 339 15.60 20.78 31.06
N ALA A 340 15.23 21.86 31.76
CA ALA A 340 13.97 22.56 31.50
C ALA A 340 13.95 23.16 30.08
N ALA A 341 15.08 23.72 29.61
CA ALA A 341 15.18 24.24 28.25
C ALA A 341 15.12 23.13 27.18
N ALA A 342 15.70 21.95 27.43
CA ALA A 342 15.59 20.79 26.53
C ALA A 342 14.14 20.32 26.41
N ARG A 343 13.43 20.18 27.53
CA ARG A 343 11.99 19.82 27.53
C ARG A 343 11.15 20.87 26.84
N ALA A 344 11.36 22.15 27.08
CA ALA A 344 10.65 23.22 26.41
C ALA A 344 10.82 23.19 24.87
N ARG A 345 12.05 22.85 24.39
CA ARG A 345 12.28 22.66 22.94
C ARG A 345 11.55 21.45 22.39
N HIS A 346 11.56 20.33 23.10
CA HIS A 346 10.81 19.13 22.76
C HIS A 346 9.31 19.45 22.64
N ASP A 347 8.72 20.06 23.69
CA ASP A 347 7.30 20.40 23.73
C ASP A 347 6.91 21.35 22.58
N GLU A 348 7.78 22.30 22.24
CA GLU A 348 7.57 23.20 21.11
C GLU A 348 7.60 22.47 19.76
N LEU A 349 8.51 21.50 19.56
CA LEU A 349 8.57 20.70 18.33
C LEU A 349 7.32 19.84 18.18
N VAL A 350 6.90 19.14 19.24
CA VAL A 350 5.69 18.31 19.25
C VAL A 350 4.45 19.18 19.00
N ARG A 351 4.35 20.34 19.66
CA ARG A 351 3.24 21.28 19.46
C ARG A 351 3.13 21.73 17.99
N ARG A 352 4.24 22.08 17.34
CA ARG A 352 4.24 22.46 15.91
C ARG A 352 3.84 21.33 15.01
N ALA A 353 4.30 20.11 15.31
CA ALA A 353 3.91 18.92 14.57
C ALA A 353 2.40 18.65 14.72
N GLN A 354 1.86 18.79 15.93
CA GLN A 354 0.44 18.64 16.21
C GLN A 354 -0.40 19.69 15.48
N GLU A 355 0.01 20.96 15.48
CA GLU A 355 -0.69 22.03 14.77
C GLU A 355 -0.71 21.81 13.24
N ALA A 356 0.33 21.20 12.67
CA ALA A 356 0.37 20.82 11.28
C ALA A 356 -0.62 19.67 11.00
N LEU A 357 -0.56 18.62 11.81
CA LEU A 357 -1.50 17.49 11.74
C LEU A 357 -2.96 17.96 11.82
N ASP A 358 -3.28 18.80 12.79
CA ASP A 358 -4.65 19.29 13.02
C ASP A 358 -5.18 20.09 11.83
N ARG A 359 -4.35 20.90 11.17
CA ARG A 359 -4.74 21.64 9.95
C ARG A 359 -5.04 20.68 8.79
N ASP A 360 -4.16 19.72 8.56
CA ASP A 360 -4.28 18.78 7.45
C ASP A 360 -5.49 17.86 7.66
N LEU A 361 -5.72 17.41 8.90
CA LEU A 361 -6.90 16.62 9.25
C LEU A 361 -8.19 17.43 9.12
N ALA A 362 -8.21 18.69 9.52
CA ALA A 362 -9.40 19.55 9.34
C ALA A 362 -9.74 19.72 7.86
N GLN A 363 -8.73 19.83 6.98
CA GLN A 363 -8.95 19.87 5.53
C GLN A 363 -9.52 18.55 5.01
N LEU A 364 -8.98 17.40 5.44
CA LEU A 364 -9.47 16.07 5.03
C LEU A 364 -10.90 15.82 5.50
N VAL A 365 -11.26 16.25 6.70
CA VAL A 365 -12.64 16.17 7.21
C VAL A 365 -13.58 16.97 6.32
N ALA A 366 -13.24 18.25 6.02
CA ALA A 366 -14.05 19.08 5.15
C ALA A 366 -14.20 18.50 3.72
N GLU A 367 -13.15 17.85 3.22
CA GLU A 367 -13.18 17.16 1.93
C GLU A 367 -14.08 15.91 1.99
N SER A 368 -13.98 15.11 3.05
CA SER A 368 -14.82 13.93 3.27
C SER A 368 -16.30 14.30 3.35
N GLU A 369 -16.66 15.41 4.02
CA GLU A 369 -18.03 15.89 4.12
C GLU A 369 -18.65 16.24 2.75
N VAL A 370 -17.82 16.64 1.78
CA VAL A 370 -18.26 16.92 0.41
C VAL A 370 -18.29 15.68 -0.46
N VAL A 371 -17.28 14.82 -0.33
CA VAL A 371 -17.11 13.64 -1.19
C VAL A 371 -18.11 12.53 -0.83
N GLU A 372 -18.27 12.22 0.45
CA GLU A 372 -19.11 11.10 0.91
C GLU A 372 -20.57 11.16 0.40
N PRO A 373 -21.28 12.32 0.45
CA PRO A 373 -22.63 12.41 -0.09
C PRO A 373 -22.73 12.26 -1.62
N ALA A 374 -21.61 12.55 -2.34
CA ALA A 374 -21.56 12.52 -3.80
C ALA A 374 -21.17 11.15 -4.37
N LEU A 375 -20.84 10.18 -3.50
CA LEU A 375 -20.40 8.86 -3.93
C LEU A 375 -21.51 8.08 -4.64
N PRO A 376 -21.21 7.40 -5.78
CA PRO A 376 -22.16 6.50 -6.43
C PRO A 376 -22.44 5.27 -5.57
N ALA A 377 -23.51 4.55 -5.85
CA ALA A 377 -23.97 3.39 -5.07
C ALA A 377 -22.86 2.37 -4.77
N ALA A 378 -21.95 2.12 -5.73
CA ALA A 378 -20.84 1.19 -5.52
C ALA A 378 -19.88 1.63 -4.42
N TYR A 379 -19.71 2.96 -4.19
CA TYR A 379 -18.77 3.54 -3.24
C TYR A 379 -19.45 4.10 -1.98
N ALA A 380 -20.78 4.27 -2.01
CA ALA A 380 -21.54 4.89 -0.92
C ALA A 380 -21.78 3.95 0.25
N ARG A 381 -21.95 4.48 1.47
CA ARG A 381 -22.45 3.73 2.63
C ARG A 381 -23.89 3.27 2.40
N TRP A 382 -24.33 2.24 3.13
CA TRP A 382 -25.69 1.73 3.03
C TRP A 382 -26.77 2.71 3.53
N ASP A 383 -26.41 3.72 4.30
CA ASP A 383 -27.28 4.80 4.76
C ASP A 383 -27.34 6.01 3.80
N ASN A 384 -26.52 6.00 2.74
CA ASN A 384 -26.51 7.08 1.74
C ASN A 384 -27.83 7.10 0.95
N PRO A 385 -28.44 8.30 0.75
CA PRO A 385 -29.69 8.45 -0.02
C PRO A 385 -29.63 7.90 -1.46
N VAL A 386 -28.47 7.73 -2.06
CA VAL A 386 -28.31 7.18 -3.40
C VAL A 386 -29.00 5.81 -3.56
N TRP A 387 -29.07 5.03 -2.49
CA TRP A 387 -29.71 3.71 -2.50
C TRP A 387 -31.24 3.75 -2.67
N HIS A 388 -31.91 4.84 -2.31
CA HIS A 388 -33.36 4.98 -2.52
C HIS A 388 -33.72 5.13 -4.00
N ALA A 389 -32.81 5.64 -4.81
CA ALA A 389 -32.98 5.78 -6.26
C ALA A 389 -32.15 4.76 -7.05
N TYR A 390 -31.68 3.71 -6.38
CA TYR A 390 -30.81 2.71 -6.98
C TYR A 390 -31.42 2.10 -8.24
N ARG A 391 -30.60 1.96 -9.28
CA ARG A 391 -30.87 1.19 -10.51
C ARG A 391 -29.65 0.34 -10.83
N VAL A 392 -29.90 -0.83 -11.42
CA VAL A 392 -28.82 -1.69 -11.86
C VAL A 392 -27.96 -0.95 -12.88
N PRO A 393 -26.62 -0.86 -12.68
CA PRO A 393 -25.73 -0.14 -13.57
C PRO A 393 -25.66 -0.80 -14.96
N ALA A 394 -25.40 0.01 -15.98
CA ALA A 394 -25.17 -0.49 -17.34
C ALA A 394 -23.75 -1.04 -17.52
N GLU A 395 -22.80 -0.50 -16.76
CA GLU A 395 -21.39 -0.83 -16.80
C GLU A 395 -20.87 -1.16 -15.39
N GLU A 396 -19.83 -1.98 -15.31
CA GLU A 396 -19.16 -2.30 -14.05
C GLU A 396 -18.38 -1.09 -13.56
N PRO A 397 -18.51 -0.69 -12.28
CA PRO A 397 -17.71 0.40 -11.71
C PRO A 397 -16.26 -0.04 -11.54
N MET A 398 -15.35 0.94 -11.43
CA MET A 398 -13.92 0.71 -11.24
C MET A 398 -13.60 0.01 -9.92
N ALA A 399 -14.43 0.20 -8.89
CA ALA A 399 -14.21 -0.32 -7.55
C ALA A 399 -15.52 -0.55 -6.81
N VAL A 400 -15.42 -1.15 -5.64
CA VAL A 400 -16.53 -1.36 -4.70
C VAL A 400 -16.06 -1.07 -3.27
N ARG A 401 -16.92 -0.45 -2.46
CA ARG A 401 -16.64 -0.20 -1.04
C ARG A 401 -16.84 -1.47 -0.23
N LEU A 402 -15.81 -1.92 0.47
CA LEU A 402 -15.86 -3.07 1.37
C LEU A 402 -15.91 -2.66 2.86
N GLY A 403 -15.85 -1.39 3.18
CA GLY A 403 -15.89 -0.86 4.53
C GLY A 403 -15.31 0.53 4.60
N ASP A 404 -14.93 0.94 5.81
CA ASP A 404 -14.27 2.19 6.08
C ASP A 404 -12.94 1.96 6.78
N LEU A 405 -12.03 2.90 6.59
CA LEU A 405 -10.74 2.92 7.25
C LEU A 405 -10.60 4.20 8.06
N HIS A 406 -10.09 4.08 9.27
CA HIS A 406 -9.65 5.21 10.07
C HIS A 406 -8.38 4.86 10.85
N LEU A 407 -7.71 5.88 11.35
CA LEU A 407 -6.59 5.68 12.26
C LEU A 407 -7.09 5.71 13.71
N PRO A 408 -6.50 4.93 14.63
CA PRO A 408 -6.88 4.91 16.05
C PRO A 408 -6.87 6.30 16.70
N GLU A 409 -5.97 7.18 16.24
CA GLU A 409 -5.85 8.56 16.72
C GLU A 409 -6.96 9.49 16.20
N ARG A 410 -7.68 9.06 15.13
CA ARG A 410 -8.65 9.91 14.46
C ARG A 410 -9.86 9.11 13.98
N THR A 411 -10.67 8.64 14.92
CA THR A 411 -11.82 7.77 14.66
C THR A 411 -13.00 8.46 13.99
N ASP A 412 -13.03 9.80 14.00
CA ASP A 412 -14.06 10.63 13.37
C ASP A 412 -13.85 10.79 11.85
N LEU A 413 -12.61 10.69 11.35
CA LEU A 413 -12.31 10.72 9.92
C LEU A 413 -12.27 9.29 9.35
N ARG A 414 -13.33 8.91 8.65
CA ARG A 414 -13.48 7.59 8.02
C ARG A 414 -13.39 7.73 6.52
N ILE A 415 -12.45 7.01 5.93
CA ILE A 415 -12.23 6.99 4.50
C ILE A 415 -12.78 5.70 3.90
N PRO A 416 -13.56 5.74 2.80
CA PRO A 416 -14.06 4.54 2.16
C PRO A 416 -12.94 3.57 1.77
N MET A 417 -12.99 2.32 2.20
CA MET A 417 -12.14 1.25 1.71
C MET A 417 -12.65 0.78 0.35
N LEU A 418 -12.09 1.32 -0.72
CA LEU A 418 -12.44 0.97 -2.09
C LEU A 418 -11.50 -0.11 -2.63
N VAL A 419 -12.06 -1.21 -3.07
CA VAL A 419 -11.33 -2.32 -3.71
C VAL A 419 -11.69 -2.36 -5.18
N ARG A 420 -10.68 -2.41 -6.05
CA ARG A 420 -10.85 -2.44 -7.51
C ARG A 420 -11.61 -3.68 -7.96
N LEU A 421 -12.39 -3.52 -9.03
CA LEU A 421 -13.03 -4.60 -9.76
C LEU A 421 -12.30 -4.83 -11.10
N PRO A 422 -12.20 -6.08 -11.56
CA PRO A 422 -12.57 -7.33 -10.88
C PRO A 422 -11.76 -7.57 -9.61
N LEU A 423 -12.34 -8.24 -8.62
CA LEU A 423 -11.61 -8.60 -7.40
C LEU A 423 -10.37 -9.43 -7.77
N GLU A 424 -9.21 -9.01 -7.31
CA GLU A 424 -7.94 -9.74 -7.55
C GLU A 424 -7.81 -10.98 -6.68
N ARG A 425 -8.48 -10.99 -5.53
CA ARG A 425 -8.49 -12.09 -4.55
C ARG A 425 -9.88 -12.26 -3.95
N GLY A 426 -10.13 -13.42 -3.36
CA GLY A 426 -11.34 -13.65 -2.59
C GLY A 426 -11.36 -12.87 -1.27
N LEU A 427 -12.49 -12.93 -0.58
CA LEU A 427 -12.74 -12.25 0.69
C LEU A 427 -12.92 -13.28 1.80
N TRP A 428 -12.51 -12.93 3.03
CA TRP A 428 -12.72 -13.73 4.21
C TRP A 428 -13.24 -12.85 5.34
N VAL A 429 -14.50 -13.02 5.72
CA VAL A 429 -15.06 -12.41 6.91
C VAL A 429 -14.74 -13.31 8.10
N ASP A 430 -13.80 -12.88 8.91
CA ASP A 430 -13.33 -13.63 10.08
C ASP A 430 -14.38 -13.60 11.19
N SER A 431 -14.97 -14.76 11.48
CA SER A 431 -15.98 -14.92 12.52
C SER A 431 -15.40 -15.29 13.90
N GLY A 432 -14.07 -15.40 13.99
CA GLY A 432 -13.36 -15.63 15.25
C GLY A 432 -13.19 -14.35 16.07
N ARG A 433 -12.92 -14.49 17.35
CA ARG A 433 -12.74 -13.36 18.27
C ARG A 433 -11.53 -12.49 17.94
N GLY A 434 -10.49 -13.07 17.34
CA GLY A 434 -9.28 -12.34 16.99
C GLY A 434 -8.66 -11.57 18.16
N ARG A 435 -8.09 -10.39 17.87
CA ARG A 435 -7.52 -9.46 18.87
C ARG A 435 -8.38 -8.21 19.07
N SER A 436 -9.52 -8.11 18.40
CA SER A 436 -10.39 -6.93 18.48
C SER A 436 -11.04 -6.82 19.87
N GLU A 437 -10.91 -5.65 20.48
CA GLU A 437 -11.63 -5.35 21.73
C GLU A 437 -13.14 -5.41 21.53
N ALA A 438 -13.64 -4.94 20.39
CA ALA A 438 -15.06 -4.98 20.04
C ALA A 438 -15.57 -6.42 19.91
N ALA A 439 -14.78 -7.33 19.32
CA ALA A 439 -15.12 -8.75 19.26
C ALA A 439 -15.11 -9.41 20.65
N GLY A 440 -14.21 -8.97 21.54
CA GLY A 440 -14.12 -9.46 22.93
C GLY A 440 -15.36 -9.17 23.77
N LEU A 441 -16.16 -8.15 23.41
CA LEU A 441 -17.39 -7.77 24.12
C LEU A 441 -18.63 -8.57 23.68
N LEU A 442 -18.54 -9.32 22.57
CA LEU A 442 -19.63 -10.10 22.01
C LEU A 442 -19.52 -11.57 22.38
N ASP A 443 -20.67 -12.25 22.45
CA ASP A 443 -20.64 -13.70 22.48
C ASP A 443 -20.34 -14.29 21.08
N GLU A 444 -19.94 -15.53 21.04
CA GLU A 444 -19.54 -16.20 19.81
C GLU A 444 -20.69 -16.34 18.79
N VAL A 445 -21.91 -16.57 19.28
CA VAL A 445 -23.09 -16.72 18.42
C VAL A 445 -23.42 -15.38 17.74
N GLU A 446 -23.33 -14.29 18.48
CA GLU A 446 -23.58 -12.96 17.96
C GLU A 446 -22.50 -12.53 16.97
N LEU A 447 -21.23 -12.82 17.26
CA LEU A 447 -20.10 -12.53 16.38
C LEU A 447 -20.22 -13.29 15.04
N ARG A 448 -20.54 -14.59 15.07
CA ARG A 448 -20.81 -15.40 13.89
C ARG A 448 -21.99 -14.88 13.08
N ARG A 449 -23.06 -14.43 13.76
CA ARG A 449 -24.22 -13.81 13.11
C ARG A 449 -23.83 -12.53 12.39
N LEU A 450 -23.10 -11.62 13.05
CA LEU A 450 -22.63 -10.37 12.46
C LEU A 450 -21.67 -10.62 11.28
N ALA A 451 -20.85 -11.67 11.36
CA ALA A 451 -19.96 -12.05 10.26
C ALA A 451 -20.76 -12.46 9.02
N LEU A 452 -21.82 -13.23 9.18
CA LEU A 452 -22.68 -13.61 8.06
C LEU A 452 -23.51 -12.42 7.55
N ASP A 453 -24.02 -11.55 8.43
CA ASP A 453 -24.72 -10.32 8.03
C ASP A 453 -23.81 -9.41 7.20
N SER A 454 -22.53 -9.26 7.60
CA SER A 454 -21.52 -8.53 6.84
C SER A 454 -21.26 -9.16 5.47
N ALA A 455 -21.12 -10.49 5.41
CA ALA A 455 -20.92 -11.20 4.15
C ALA A 455 -22.13 -11.07 3.20
N VAL A 456 -23.34 -11.07 3.73
CA VAL A 456 -24.57 -10.80 2.95
C VAL A 456 -24.57 -9.37 2.42
N ALA A 457 -24.15 -8.38 3.23
CA ALA A 457 -24.02 -7.00 2.79
C ALA A 457 -22.98 -6.84 1.67
N HIS A 458 -21.82 -7.50 1.77
CA HIS A 458 -20.81 -7.54 0.71
C HIS A 458 -21.33 -8.21 -0.56
N THR A 459 -22.01 -9.36 -0.43
CA THR A 459 -22.64 -10.07 -1.55
C THR A 459 -23.65 -9.21 -2.28
N ALA A 460 -24.51 -8.52 -1.53
CA ALA A 460 -25.50 -7.61 -2.10
C ALA A 460 -24.85 -6.41 -2.81
N ARG A 461 -23.78 -5.87 -2.27
CA ARG A 461 -23.02 -4.77 -2.88
C ARG A 461 -22.36 -5.21 -4.18
N LEU A 462 -21.74 -6.39 -4.21
CA LEU A 462 -21.18 -6.95 -5.44
C LEU A 462 -22.28 -7.20 -6.50
N LEU A 463 -23.41 -7.76 -6.12
CA LEU A 463 -24.56 -7.88 -7.02
C LEU A 463 -25.05 -6.54 -7.56
N ALA A 464 -25.10 -5.53 -6.71
CA ALA A 464 -25.55 -4.18 -7.06
C ALA A 464 -24.53 -3.41 -7.92
N ALA A 465 -23.27 -3.76 -7.85
CA ALA A 465 -22.20 -3.11 -8.61
C ALA A 465 -22.08 -3.61 -10.06
N HIS A 466 -22.67 -4.75 -10.39
CA HIS A 466 -22.52 -5.35 -11.71
C HIS A 466 -23.77 -5.15 -12.59
N PRO A 467 -23.61 -5.09 -13.91
CA PRO A 467 -24.70 -5.07 -14.87
C PRO A 467 -25.63 -6.28 -14.74
N ALA A 468 -26.86 -6.14 -15.23
CA ALA A 468 -27.84 -7.22 -15.21
C ALA A 468 -27.31 -8.52 -15.86
N GLY A 469 -27.31 -9.61 -15.08
CA GLY A 469 -26.76 -10.90 -15.54
C GLY A 469 -25.23 -10.98 -15.55
N GLY A 470 -24.49 -9.92 -15.18
CA GLY A 470 -23.03 -9.90 -15.15
C GLY A 470 -22.40 -10.58 -13.92
N PHE A 471 -23.22 -10.89 -12.89
CA PHE A 471 -22.73 -11.46 -11.62
C PHE A 471 -23.68 -12.52 -11.08
N THR A 472 -23.16 -13.68 -10.72
CA THR A 472 -23.93 -14.83 -10.21
C THR A 472 -23.39 -15.24 -8.84
N VAL A 473 -24.29 -15.58 -7.91
CA VAL A 473 -23.94 -15.96 -6.54
C VAL A 473 -24.38 -17.39 -6.26
N HIS A 474 -23.45 -18.19 -5.75
CA HIS A 474 -23.66 -19.51 -5.17
C HIS A 474 -23.44 -19.45 -3.67
N VAL A 475 -24.28 -20.13 -2.90
CA VAL A 475 -24.18 -20.15 -1.44
C VAL A 475 -24.04 -21.57 -0.94
N VAL A 476 -23.06 -21.80 -0.08
CA VAL A 476 -22.89 -23.02 0.72
C VAL A 476 -23.21 -22.66 2.17
N ASP A 477 -24.22 -23.32 2.71
CA ASP A 477 -24.64 -23.29 4.12
C ASP A 477 -24.87 -24.73 4.58
N ALA A 478 -23.77 -25.43 4.81
CA ALA A 478 -23.78 -26.89 4.97
C ALA A 478 -24.67 -27.36 6.12
N ALA A 479 -24.64 -26.68 7.26
CA ALA A 479 -25.50 -26.96 8.43
C ALA A 479 -26.92 -26.36 8.31
N GLY A 480 -27.11 -25.35 7.45
CA GLY A 480 -28.37 -24.61 7.34
C GLY A 480 -28.55 -23.58 8.45
N ALA A 481 -27.53 -23.27 9.21
CA ALA A 481 -27.57 -22.35 10.34
C ALA A 481 -27.70 -20.88 9.90
N GLY A 482 -27.25 -20.56 8.69
CA GLY A 482 -27.25 -19.21 8.12
C GLY A 482 -28.61 -18.75 7.56
N ALA A 483 -29.64 -19.59 7.55
CA ALA A 483 -30.91 -19.31 6.90
C ALA A 483 -31.53 -17.93 7.25
N PRO A 484 -31.54 -17.44 8.50
CA PRO A 484 -32.10 -16.12 8.82
C PRO A 484 -31.35 -14.95 8.17
N ALA A 485 -30.01 -14.96 8.19
CA ALA A 485 -29.18 -13.90 7.61
C ALA A 485 -29.19 -13.97 6.06
N LEU A 486 -29.29 -15.18 5.49
CA LEU A 486 -29.37 -15.42 4.05
C LEU A 486 -30.77 -15.14 3.47
N ALA A 487 -31.81 -14.95 4.31
CA ALA A 487 -33.17 -14.73 3.85
C ALA A 487 -33.32 -13.62 2.79
N PRO A 488 -32.66 -12.44 2.91
CA PRO A 488 -32.76 -11.42 1.85
C PRO A 488 -32.32 -11.89 0.47
N LEU A 489 -31.25 -12.70 0.40
CA LEU A 489 -30.75 -13.24 -0.88
C LEU A 489 -31.69 -14.31 -1.44
N VAL A 490 -32.28 -15.14 -0.57
CA VAL A 490 -33.17 -16.24 -0.99
C VAL A 490 -34.55 -15.72 -1.39
N GLU A 491 -35.16 -14.87 -0.58
CA GLU A 491 -36.52 -14.35 -0.78
C GLU A 491 -36.64 -13.46 -2.02
N THR A 492 -35.62 -12.67 -2.32
CA THR A 492 -35.61 -11.82 -3.52
C THR A 492 -35.32 -12.61 -4.80
N GLY A 493 -34.83 -13.84 -4.66
CA GLY A 493 -34.53 -14.71 -5.78
C GLY A 493 -33.34 -14.27 -6.63
N VAL A 494 -32.36 -13.59 -6.04
CA VAL A 494 -31.10 -13.20 -6.71
C VAL A 494 -30.09 -14.34 -6.82
N LEU A 495 -30.30 -15.44 -6.09
CA LEU A 495 -29.42 -16.60 -6.16
C LEU A 495 -29.70 -17.44 -7.41
N ALA A 496 -28.66 -18.06 -7.97
CA ALA A 496 -28.78 -19.01 -9.09
C ALA A 496 -29.51 -20.30 -8.69
N ALA A 497 -29.27 -20.74 -7.44
CA ALA A 497 -29.89 -21.92 -6.83
C ALA A 497 -30.05 -21.68 -5.31
N PRO A 498 -30.92 -22.45 -4.64
CA PRO A 498 -31.00 -22.41 -3.18
C PRO A 498 -29.64 -22.72 -2.53
N PRO A 499 -29.36 -22.21 -1.29
CA PRO A 499 -28.14 -22.53 -0.56
C PRO A 499 -27.89 -24.04 -0.48
N ALA A 500 -26.69 -24.47 -0.85
CA ALA A 500 -26.28 -25.87 -0.85
C ALA A 500 -26.10 -26.36 0.59
N ARG A 501 -26.66 -27.53 0.91
CA ARG A 501 -26.67 -28.12 2.24
C ARG A 501 -25.97 -29.49 2.27
N GLY A 502 -25.35 -29.80 3.40
CA GLY A 502 -24.64 -31.05 3.64
C GLY A 502 -23.43 -31.26 2.73
N ALA A 503 -22.66 -32.29 2.98
CA ALA A 503 -21.42 -32.58 2.24
C ALA A 503 -21.66 -32.82 0.75
N ALA A 504 -22.79 -33.43 0.37
CA ALA A 504 -23.15 -33.64 -1.04
C ALA A 504 -23.40 -32.33 -1.77
N GLY A 505 -24.10 -31.37 -1.14
CA GLY A 505 -24.34 -30.04 -1.72
C GLY A 505 -23.05 -29.23 -1.87
N VAL A 506 -22.19 -29.27 -0.84
CA VAL A 506 -20.84 -28.68 -0.88
C VAL A 506 -20.05 -29.22 -2.08
N SER A 507 -19.96 -30.56 -2.19
CA SER A 507 -19.20 -31.20 -3.27
C SER A 507 -19.72 -30.84 -4.65
N ALA A 508 -21.05 -30.79 -4.85
CA ALA A 508 -21.67 -30.48 -6.13
C ALA A 508 -21.36 -29.03 -6.59
N VAL A 509 -21.46 -28.04 -5.68
CA VAL A 509 -21.15 -26.64 -6.02
C VAL A 509 -19.66 -26.46 -6.33
N LEU A 510 -18.79 -27.06 -5.53
CA LEU A 510 -17.34 -26.98 -5.76
C LEU A 510 -16.95 -27.66 -7.09
N GLU A 511 -17.54 -28.79 -7.43
CA GLU A 511 -17.32 -29.48 -8.70
C GLU A 511 -17.72 -28.62 -9.88
N GLN A 512 -18.95 -28.09 -9.86
CA GLN A 512 -19.48 -27.19 -10.90
C GLN A 512 -18.56 -25.99 -11.14
N LEU A 513 -18.10 -25.34 -10.08
CA LEU A 513 -17.23 -24.15 -10.20
C LEU A 513 -15.81 -24.52 -10.63
N THR A 514 -15.28 -25.67 -10.19
CA THR A 514 -13.96 -26.16 -10.62
C THR A 514 -13.96 -26.49 -12.11
N GLU A 515 -14.97 -27.23 -12.61
CA GLU A 515 -15.13 -27.53 -14.03
C GLU A 515 -15.23 -26.24 -14.87
N ARG A 516 -15.94 -25.23 -14.36
CA ARG A 516 -16.03 -23.93 -15.02
C ARG A 516 -14.67 -23.24 -15.12
N VAL A 517 -13.88 -23.21 -14.02
CA VAL A 517 -12.54 -22.63 -14.01
C VAL A 517 -11.66 -23.33 -15.04
N ASP A 518 -11.68 -24.67 -15.06
CA ASP A 518 -10.90 -25.48 -16.01
C ASP A 518 -11.26 -25.17 -17.46
N LEU A 519 -12.56 -25.09 -17.77
CA LEU A 519 -13.05 -24.78 -19.13
C LEU A 519 -12.61 -23.38 -19.59
N LEU A 520 -12.79 -22.36 -18.73
CA LEU A 520 -12.42 -21.00 -19.06
C LEU A 520 -10.90 -20.83 -19.20
N GLN A 521 -10.11 -21.46 -18.34
CA GLN A 521 -8.65 -21.46 -18.45
C GLN A 521 -8.16 -22.17 -19.71
N MET A 522 -8.78 -23.31 -20.10
CA MET A 522 -8.45 -23.99 -21.35
C MET A 522 -8.76 -23.12 -22.57
N ALA A 523 -9.92 -22.44 -22.56
CA ALA A 523 -10.29 -21.52 -23.63
C ALA A 523 -9.32 -20.33 -23.75
N MET A 524 -8.91 -19.76 -22.62
CA MET A 524 -7.95 -18.65 -22.59
C MET A 524 -6.56 -19.08 -23.10
N ARG A 525 -6.04 -20.22 -22.63
CA ARG A 525 -4.73 -20.75 -23.06
C ARG A 525 -4.74 -21.13 -24.55
N GLY A 526 -5.85 -21.70 -25.04
CA GLY A 526 -6.03 -22.10 -26.42
C GLY A 526 -6.40 -20.96 -27.38
N ARG A 527 -6.64 -19.74 -26.85
CA ARG A 527 -7.22 -18.62 -27.61
C ARG A 527 -8.49 -19.03 -28.37
N ALA A 528 -9.26 -19.92 -27.80
CA ALA A 528 -10.44 -20.58 -28.39
C ALA A 528 -11.71 -20.21 -27.61
N ALA A 529 -11.94 -18.91 -27.40
CA ALA A 529 -13.16 -18.43 -26.73
C ALA A 529 -14.44 -18.91 -27.44
N ASP A 530 -14.39 -19.09 -28.77
CA ASP A 530 -15.50 -19.59 -29.60
C ASP A 530 -15.76 -21.09 -29.41
N ALA A 531 -14.86 -21.83 -28.76
CA ALA A 531 -15.01 -23.27 -28.48
C ALA A 531 -15.69 -23.55 -27.14
N LEU A 532 -16.07 -22.52 -26.39
CA LEU A 532 -16.80 -22.69 -25.15
C LEU A 532 -18.19 -23.32 -25.43
N PRO A 533 -18.68 -24.22 -24.57
CA PRO A 533 -19.99 -24.83 -24.72
C PRO A 533 -21.07 -23.76 -24.86
N PRO A 534 -22.02 -23.93 -25.84
CA PRO A 534 -23.12 -23.00 -25.96
C PRO A 534 -23.99 -23.04 -24.70
N GLY A 535 -24.20 -21.86 -24.10
CA GLY A 535 -24.97 -21.74 -22.86
C GLY A 535 -24.12 -21.74 -21.58
N LEU A 536 -22.76 -21.77 -21.67
CA LEU A 536 -21.91 -21.51 -20.51
C LEU A 536 -22.17 -20.08 -20.03
N ASP A 537 -22.54 -19.95 -18.74
CA ASP A 537 -22.71 -18.65 -18.12
C ASP A 537 -21.33 -17.94 -18.04
N THR A 538 -21.18 -16.82 -18.73
CA THR A 538 -19.94 -16.02 -18.74
C THR A 538 -19.90 -14.96 -17.65
N ALA A 539 -21.00 -14.82 -16.86
CA ALA A 539 -21.05 -13.90 -15.73
C ALA A 539 -19.96 -14.24 -14.70
N ARG A 540 -19.49 -13.25 -13.97
CA ARG A 540 -18.62 -13.50 -12.80
C ARG A 540 -19.38 -14.28 -11.74
N GLN A 541 -18.68 -15.14 -11.04
CA GLN A 541 -19.24 -16.02 -10.03
C GLN A 541 -18.69 -15.67 -8.66
N LEU A 542 -19.57 -15.62 -7.65
CA LEU A 542 -19.20 -15.55 -6.25
C LEU A 542 -19.63 -16.82 -5.54
N LEU A 543 -18.73 -17.48 -4.86
CA LEU A 543 -19.04 -18.56 -3.94
C LEU A 543 -19.00 -18.03 -2.51
N LEU A 544 -20.18 -17.85 -1.90
CA LEU A 544 -20.30 -17.56 -0.47
C LEU A 544 -20.30 -18.88 0.32
N VAL A 545 -19.29 -19.08 1.16
CA VAL A 545 -19.17 -20.24 2.04
C VAL A 545 -19.41 -19.80 3.48
N HIS A 546 -20.44 -20.35 4.11
CA HIS A 546 -20.77 -20.14 5.52
C HIS A 546 -20.43 -21.37 6.35
N ASP A 547 -19.99 -21.14 7.58
CA ASP A 547 -19.73 -22.17 8.59
C ASP A 547 -18.67 -23.20 8.18
N PHE A 548 -17.61 -22.73 7.49
CA PHE A 548 -16.45 -23.58 7.19
C PHE A 548 -15.69 -23.94 8.48
N PRO A 549 -15.25 -25.18 8.68
CA PRO A 549 -15.15 -26.28 7.71
C PRO A 549 -16.33 -27.28 7.72
N HIS A 550 -17.44 -26.93 8.30
CA HIS A 550 -18.59 -27.86 8.41
C HIS A 550 -19.06 -28.37 7.04
N GLY A 551 -19.15 -29.70 6.89
CA GLY A 551 -19.57 -30.33 5.63
C GLY A 551 -18.47 -30.45 4.56
N PHE A 552 -17.22 -30.05 4.87
CA PHE A 552 -16.08 -30.18 3.96
C PHE A 552 -15.25 -31.41 4.32
N ASP A 553 -14.88 -32.20 3.32
CA ASP A 553 -13.86 -33.24 3.39
C ASP A 553 -12.55 -32.76 2.73
N ASP A 554 -11.50 -33.55 2.78
CA ASP A 554 -10.17 -33.19 2.23
C ASP A 554 -10.22 -32.86 0.73
N ARG A 555 -11.11 -33.52 -0.02
CA ARG A 555 -11.31 -33.25 -1.45
C ARG A 555 -12.01 -31.93 -1.68
N ALA A 556 -13.03 -31.61 -0.88
CA ALA A 556 -13.72 -30.33 -0.91
C ALA A 556 -12.78 -29.19 -0.55
N VAL A 557 -11.92 -29.35 0.47
CA VAL A 557 -10.89 -28.38 0.87
C VAL A 557 -9.88 -28.18 -0.26
N THR A 558 -9.44 -29.23 -0.93
CA THR A 558 -8.51 -29.10 -2.08
C THR A 558 -9.13 -28.31 -3.23
N ARG A 559 -10.41 -28.56 -3.56
CA ARG A 559 -11.15 -27.81 -4.58
C ARG A 559 -11.36 -26.35 -4.18
N LEU A 560 -11.68 -26.11 -2.90
CA LEU A 560 -11.84 -24.75 -2.38
C LEU A 560 -10.56 -23.93 -2.53
N ARG A 561 -9.40 -24.52 -2.20
CA ARG A 561 -8.09 -23.90 -2.43
C ARG A 561 -7.84 -23.63 -3.91
N TYR A 562 -8.12 -24.59 -4.77
CA TYR A 562 -7.99 -24.41 -6.21
C TYR A 562 -8.84 -23.23 -6.72
N LEU A 563 -10.09 -23.11 -6.24
CA LEU A 563 -10.96 -21.97 -6.58
C LEU A 563 -10.43 -20.63 -6.04
N ALA A 564 -9.81 -20.63 -4.86
CA ALA A 564 -9.21 -19.41 -4.31
C ALA A 564 -7.99 -18.94 -5.10
N ASP A 565 -7.15 -19.88 -5.56
CA ASP A 565 -5.90 -19.60 -6.26
C ASP A 565 -6.15 -19.28 -7.75
N GLU A 566 -6.95 -20.08 -8.45
CA GLU A 566 -7.11 -20.03 -9.90
C GLU A 566 -8.38 -19.29 -10.35
N GLY A 567 -9.40 -19.26 -9.49
CA GLY A 567 -10.71 -18.69 -9.79
C GLY A 567 -10.68 -17.21 -10.18
N PRO A 568 -9.97 -16.32 -9.47
CA PRO A 568 -9.96 -14.89 -9.76
C PRO A 568 -9.54 -14.57 -11.20
N SER A 569 -8.60 -15.34 -11.77
CA SER A 569 -8.12 -15.18 -13.14
C SER A 569 -9.21 -15.35 -14.22
N VAL A 570 -10.28 -16.06 -13.89
CA VAL A 570 -11.41 -16.36 -14.76
C VAL A 570 -12.76 -15.86 -14.20
N GLY A 571 -12.71 -14.94 -13.23
CA GLY A 571 -13.88 -14.29 -12.66
C GLY A 571 -14.70 -15.16 -11.70
N VAL A 572 -14.08 -16.15 -11.04
CA VAL A 572 -14.68 -16.92 -9.94
C VAL A 572 -14.06 -16.48 -8.63
N HIS A 573 -14.83 -15.89 -7.73
CA HIS A 573 -14.37 -15.33 -6.47
C HIS A 573 -14.94 -16.08 -5.28
N LEU A 574 -14.18 -16.14 -4.19
CA LEU A 574 -14.58 -16.77 -2.94
C LEU A 574 -14.87 -15.68 -1.90
N LEU A 575 -15.97 -15.83 -1.16
CA LEU A 575 -16.28 -15.09 0.05
C LEU A 575 -16.52 -16.10 1.16
N MET A 576 -15.59 -16.22 2.09
CA MET A 576 -15.69 -17.13 3.23
C MET A 576 -16.17 -16.40 4.49
N VAL A 577 -17.05 -17.04 5.25
CA VAL A 577 -17.38 -16.69 6.62
C VAL A 577 -16.91 -17.84 7.49
N ALA A 578 -15.81 -17.66 8.20
CA ALA A 578 -15.16 -18.74 8.92
C ALA A 578 -14.30 -18.23 10.08
N ASP A 579 -14.21 -19.02 11.14
CA ASP A 579 -13.17 -18.92 12.14
C ASP A 579 -11.98 -19.79 11.75
N ARG A 580 -10.78 -19.22 11.72
CA ARG A 580 -9.56 -19.98 11.41
C ARG A 580 -9.28 -21.06 12.44
N GLU A 581 -9.67 -20.84 13.71
CA GLU A 581 -9.46 -21.79 14.79
C GLU A 581 -10.33 -23.04 14.61
N ASP A 582 -11.57 -22.90 14.11
CA ASP A 582 -12.45 -24.05 13.81
C ASP A 582 -11.85 -24.97 12.73
N ALA A 583 -11.04 -24.41 11.84
CA ALA A 583 -10.38 -25.13 10.77
C ALA A 583 -8.97 -25.64 11.14
N ALA A 584 -8.53 -25.48 12.39
CA ALA A 584 -7.18 -25.86 12.85
C ALA A 584 -6.83 -27.35 12.63
N ALA A 585 -7.84 -28.22 12.58
CA ALA A 585 -7.66 -29.65 12.31
C ALA A 585 -7.02 -29.95 10.95
N TYR A 586 -7.17 -29.06 9.96
CA TYR A 586 -6.53 -29.17 8.64
C TYR A 586 -5.06 -28.70 8.64
N GLY A 587 -4.59 -28.12 9.75
CA GLY A 587 -3.21 -27.70 9.96
C GLY A 587 -2.71 -26.71 8.89
N PRO A 588 -1.41 -26.75 8.57
CA PRO A 588 -0.80 -25.80 7.64
C PRO A 588 -1.29 -25.93 6.20
N LEU A 589 -2.09 -26.96 5.91
CA LEU A 589 -2.68 -27.17 4.58
C LEU A 589 -3.55 -25.98 4.12
N LEU A 590 -4.18 -25.28 5.07
CA LEU A 590 -5.04 -24.12 4.81
C LEU A 590 -4.30 -22.77 4.87
N ASP A 591 -3.05 -22.69 5.30
CA ASP A 591 -2.32 -21.42 5.36
C ASP A 591 -2.27 -20.67 4.01
N PRO A 592 -2.07 -21.34 2.86
CA PRO A 592 -2.15 -20.66 1.57
C PRO A 592 -3.54 -20.06 1.30
N LEU A 593 -4.61 -20.76 1.66
CA LEU A 593 -5.99 -20.28 1.48
C LEU A 593 -6.21 -18.98 2.26
N TRP A 594 -5.85 -18.95 3.55
CA TRP A 594 -6.03 -17.75 4.37
C TRP A 594 -5.22 -16.55 3.84
N ARG A 595 -4.02 -16.80 3.27
CA ARG A 595 -3.17 -15.75 2.69
C ARG A 595 -3.69 -15.24 1.35
N SER A 596 -4.40 -16.06 0.57
CA SER A 596 -4.96 -15.66 -0.73
C SER A 596 -6.21 -14.81 -0.59
N LEU A 597 -6.82 -14.73 0.60
CA LEU A 597 -8.04 -13.99 0.86
C LEU A 597 -7.75 -12.65 1.55
N LEU A 598 -8.53 -11.63 1.21
CA LEU A 598 -8.55 -10.38 1.96
C LEU A 598 -9.38 -10.58 3.24
N ARG A 599 -8.73 -10.47 4.40
CA ARG A 599 -9.39 -10.58 5.69
C ARG A 599 -10.22 -9.33 5.97
N LEU A 600 -11.47 -9.53 6.32
CA LEU A 600 -12.42 -8.53 6.80
C LEU A 600 -12.96 -8.99 8.16
N THR A 601 -13.48 -8.08 8.97
CA THR A 601 -14.03 -8.41 10.29
C THR A 601 -15.47 -7.91 10.42
N PRO A 602 -16.33 -8.59 11.18
CA PRO A 602 -17.72 -8.17 11.36
C PRO A 602 -17.89 -6.99 12.32
N VAL A 603 -16.83 -6.63 13.03
CA VAL A 603 -16.73 -5.50 13.96
C VAL A 603 -15.44 -4.74 13.71
N PRO A 604 -15.30 -3.50 14.19
CA PRO A 604 -14.06 -2.74 14.03
C PRO A 604 -12.85 -3.50 14.56
N ASP A 605 -11.76 -3.55 13.77
CA ASP A 605 -10.52 -4.25 14.11
C ASP A 605 -9.32 -3.60 13.41
N ASP A 606 -8.18 -3.54 14.10
CA ASP A 606 -6.93 -2.95 13.66
C ASP A 606 -6.03 -4.00 12.96
N HIS A 607 -6.46 -4.50 11.82
CA HIS A 607 -5.77 -5.59 11.13
C HIS A 607 -5.19 -5.23 9.75
N LEU A 608 -5.48 -4.04 9.24
CA LEU A 608 -4.96 -3.61 7.94
C LEU A 608 -3.68 -2.79 8.15
N ALA A 609 -2.54 -3.43 8.01
CA ALA A 609 -1.24 -2.80 8.17
C ALA A 609 -0.96 -1.79 7.04
N ASP A 610 -0.41 -0.63 7.43
CA ASP A 610 0.07 0.39 6.52
C ASP A 610 1.52 0.75 6.87
N PRO A 611 2.48 0.49 5.98
CA PRO A 611 3.89 0.81 6.23
C PRO A 611 4.17 2.32 6.31
N TRP A 612 3.30 3.17 5.76
CA TRP A 612 3.50 4.63 5.76
C TRP A 612 3.25 5.24 7.13
N VAL A 613 2.20 4.75 7.81
CA VAL A 613 1.88 5.24 9.17
C VAL A 613 2.55 4.42 10.27
N GLY A 614 3.17 3.29 9.94
CA GLY A 614 3.88 2.43 10.89
C GLY A 614 2.98 1.68 11.88
N HIS A 615 1.67 1.60 11.60
CA HIS A 615 0.71 0.81 12.38
C HIS A 615 -0.49 0.39 11.51
N ALA A 616 -1.39 -0.41 12.08
CA ALA A 616 -2.57 -0.86 11.39
C ALA A 616 -3.65 0.22 11.30
N TRP A 617 -4.40 0.20 10.20
CA TRP A 617 -5.65 0.91 10.07
C TRP A 617 -6.76 0.14 10.80
N SER A 618 -7.64 0.88 11.46
CA SER A 618 -8.88 0.32 11.95
C SER A 618 -9.85 0.18 10.79
N TYR A 619 -10.24 -1.06 10.52
CA TYR A 619 -11.28 -1.37 9.52
C TYR A 619 -12.65 -1.39 10.21
N GLU A 620 -13.64 -0.75 9.58
CA GLU A 620 -15.06 -0.82 9.98
C GLU A 620 -15.89 -1.50 8.90
N PRO A 621 -16.67 -2.53 9.24
CA PRO A 621 -17.53 -3.22 8.29
C PRO A 621 -18.69 -2.34 7.80
N PRO A 622 -19.15 -2.50 6.55
CA PRO A 622 -20.26 -1.73 5.98
C PRO A 622 -21.61 -2.28 6.48
N LEU A 623 -21.91 -2.11 7.75
CA LEU A 623 -23.16 -2.60 8.34
C LEU A 623 -24.35 -1.82 7.80
N LEU A 624 -25.47 -2.53 7.63
CA LEU A 624 -26.76 -1.92 7.33
C LEU A 624 -27.33 -1.24 8.57
N PRO A 625 -27.95 -0.06 8.42
CA PRO A 625 -28.66 0.55 9.53
C PRO A 625 -29.75 -0.39 10.10
N PRO A 626 -29.91 -0.50 11.42
CA PRO A 626 -30.91 -1.36 12.01
C PRO A 626 -32.32 -1.08 11.45
N GLY A 627 -33.03 -2.13 11.03
CA GLY A 627 -34.37 -2.01 10.45
C GLY A 627 -34.45 -1.44 9.04
N SER A 628 -33.31 -1.22 8.36
CA SER A 628 -33.28 -0.72 6.99
C SER A 628 -33.83 -1.73 5.98
N ALA A 629 -34.71 -1.27 5.10
CA ALA A 629 -35.23 -2.05 3.98
C ALA A 629 -34.35 -1.97 2.72
N VAL A 630 -33.30 -1.16 2.74
CA VAL A 630 -32.44 -0.84 1.59
C VAL A 630 -31.89 -2.11 0.94
N LEU A 631 -31.37 -3.04 1.72
CA LEU A 631 -30.82 -4.29 1.20
C LEU A 631 -31.83 -5.08 0.35
N ARG A 632 -33.05 -5.28 0.89
CA ARG A 632 -34.13 -6.01 0.17
C ARG A 632 -34.58 -5.26 -1.07
N GLN A 633 -34.68 -3.94 -1.00
CA GLN A 633 -35.04 -3.09 -2.14
C GLN A 633 -34.02 -3.22 -3.26
N VAL A 634 -32.73 -3.11 -2.96
CA VAL A 634 -31.63 -3.24 -3.92
C VAL A 634 -31.60 -4.63 -4.55
N LEU A 635 -31.71 -5.68 -3.74
CA LEU A 635 -31.73 -7.06 -4.23
C LEU A 635 -32.97 -7.36 -5.08
N ALA A 636 -34.15 -6.80 -4.75
CA ALA A 636 -35.34 -6.93 -5.57
C ALA A 636 -35.18 -6.24 -6.93
N GLU A 637 -34.54 -5.07 -6.98
CA GLU A 637 -34.23 -4.38 -8.24
C GLU A 637 -33.27 -5.22 -9.10
N VAL A 638 -32.18 -5.74 -8.51
CA VAL A 638 -31.25 -6.66 -9.19
C VAL A 638 -31.96 -7.89 -9.73
N ALA A 639 -32.86 -8.50 -8.93
CA ALA A 639 -33.61 -9.68 -9.35
C ALA A 639 -34.57 -9.39 -10.51
N SER A 640 -35.17 -8.18 -10.53
CA SER A 640 -36.16 -7.78 -11.58
C SER A 640 -35.52 -7.62 -12.96
N THR A 641 -34.23 -7.32 -13.02
CA THR A 641 -33.49 -7.06 -14.25
C THR A 641 -32.80 -8.30 -14.82
N ARG A 642 -32.84 -9.46 -14.13
CA ARG A 642 -32.21 -10.69 -14.61
C ARG A 642 -32.92 -11.26 -15.84
N PRO A 643 -32.18 -11.60 -16.92
CA PRO A 643 -32.76 -12.28 -18.08
C PRO A 643 -33.29 -13.68 -17.68
N GLY A 644 -34.57 -13.93 -17.85
CA GLY A 644 -35.19 -15.24 -17.60
C GLY A 644 -36.32 -15.30 -16.59
N LYS A 645 -36.56 -14.26 -15.81
CA LYS A 645 -37.78 -14.08 -14.99
C LYS A 645 -38.68 -13.01 -15.59
N ARG A 646 -39.32 -13.30 -16.73
CA ARG A 646 -40.61 -12.65 -17.04
C ARG A 646 -41.71 -13.48 -16.38
N PRO A 647 -42.68 -12.85 -15.65
CA PRO A 647 -43.80 -13.52 -15.02
C PRO A 647 -44.70 -14.24 -16.02
#